data_6aff9642bfaf5b3a2e185e44e8dfd270
#
_entry.id   6aff9642bfaf5b3a2e185e44e8dfd270
#
_cell.length_a   1.000
_cell.length_b   1.000
_cell.length_c   1.000
_cell.angle_alpha   90.00
_cell.angle_beta   90.00
_cell.angle_gamma   90.00
#
_symmetry.space_group_name_H-M   'P 1'
#
loop_
_entity.id
_entity.type
_entity.pdbx_description
1 polymer ?
#
loop_
_entity_poly.entity_id
_entity_poly.type
_entity_poly.pdbx_seq_one_letter_code
_entity_poly.pdbx_strand_id
1 'polypeptide(L)'
;MSAKLSSKNFYGGNLMVKCFVALVIFFCSVGNLFAQTETKVTINVDKVLIRTALERLQKETKVHFVYDEENIDQDKRVSLSYTQAPLKIVLEDFCKQTSLRYEVKRNLILILPGKADRNVNRQSFLMKGVVTDEDGESIIGATVMIGGTSKGTVTDINGQYTLEVQSGDLVSFTFVGMTDKVIKAQVNKKMVNVQLESNATALADVVITGYQTLSKERATGSFDKVDSSVLSSRPTADLSTALQGLVAGMQATEKEDGSIDFLIRGSSSLYADKKPLLVVDGFPIQGDFSSINPNDVESVTVLKDAAAASIWGARSANGVIVVTTKKGKKDKVQVDVQAFVRIGTNPDLEYIMNQADSRTMVDYEMRAFENNWKMAAWEYAPIFSKIQNSLTLAQELYYANKYQGLSKEEMEQGLERLRNTSNRQQLKDYLMQTQLLQQYNVSISGGTERMSNYMSLMYEKNDESTIKRGYEKFMINYNNSYKVTKWLTANLITTLQRKDQETSGVTIGEFSNLSPYEMLLNEDGSYATNLNVYNRAELEKLPLEKLPYSDWSYNMLREVRGREYKTTNTMYRVQLGLNAQIIKGLNYDMRVQYESTSSEYKNYDSEDTFYARNLVNSYTEYNNETQEVGVSRIPKGGVLRSGKTEYSNYVFRNQLNYNNSFAEKHEISALAGIEISQYDTEGTVNPYVYGYNKEKNTSSVPPYGYGSNVDSFKNFFGNSATIEGGNTSYSLRCDRYVSYYTNIGYVYDGKYGASFSARGDGSNFVSDDPSLRWSPMWSVGAKWNIGKEEFIKDIDWINYLNLRATYGINGNAEKSTSPLTLVSVGSSVNSTTGTITGNISSFGNPSLRWEKTYTTNIGVDFDLFRSKLSGKLDFYNRKSKDVIGQVTIPSVYGTSTQKFNNAEILNRGVELELTGNFHIPSVDLGIRST
;
A
#
# COMPACT_ATOMS: atom_id res chain seq x y z
N MET A 1 41.62 21.28 19.41
CA MET A 1 42.38 20.17 20.03
C MET A 1 41.40 19.05 20.32
N SER A 2 41.64 17.90 19.74
CA SER A 2 41.02 16.56 19.86
C SER A 2 39.52 16.43 20.09
N ALA A 3 38.81 16.26 18.98
CA ALA A 3 37.48 15.70 18.96
C ALA A 3 37.55 14.22 19.35
N LYS A 4 36.90 13.84 20.46
CA LYS A 4 36.57 12.44 20.76
C LYS A 4 35.25 12.12 20.07
N LEU A 5 35.33 11.42 18.94
CA LEU A 5 34.19 10.72 18.35
C LEU A 5 33.71 9.63 19.32
N SER A 6 32.54 9.83 19.89
CA SER A 6 31.82 8.84 20.67
C SER A 6 31.21 7.79 19.74
N SER A 7 31.84 6.62 19.74
CA SER A 7 31.34 5.41 19.10
C SER A 7 30.31 4.72 19.99
N LYS A 8 29.03 5.07 19.88
CA LYS A 8 27.94 4.23 20.40
C LYS A 8 26.64 4.54 19.66
N ASN A 9 26.33 3.73 18.67
CA ASN A 9 24.99 3.31 18.24
C ASN A 9 25.04 2.68 16.83
N PHE A 10 25.71 1.51 16.74
CA PHE A 10 25.86 0.79 15.47
C PHE A 10 25.47 -0.70 15.57
N TYR A 11 24.65 -1.12 16.51
CA TYR A 11 24.36 -2.56 16.68
C TYR A 11 23.03 -3.06 16.12
N GLY A 12 22.04 -2.22 15.84
CA GLY A 12 20.74 -2.65 15.25
C GLY A 12 20.73 -2.70 13.72
N GLY A 13 21.25 -1.68 13.06
CA GLY A 13 21.25 -1.58 11.59
C GLY A 13 22.25 -2.52 10.90
N ASN A 14 23.37 -2.83 11.56
CA ASN A 14 24.44 -3.65 10.99
C ASN A 14 24.10 -5.14 10.86
N LEU A 15 23.20 -5.68 11.67
CA LEU A 15 22.80 -7.09 11.56
C LEU A 15 21.86 -7.32 10.38
N MET A 16 20.89 -6.43 10.12
CA MET A 16 20.00 -6.54 8.97
C MET A 16 20.72 -6.30 7.63
N VAL A 17 21.64 -5.33 7.57
CA VAL A 17 22.47 -5.11 6.40
C VAL A 17 23.40 -6.29 6.15
N LYS A 18 23.97 -6.88 7.20
CA LYS A 18 24.78 -8.10 7.09
C LYS A 18 23.95 -9.32 6.67
N CYS A 19 22.71 -9.45 7.18
CA CYS A 19 21.77 -10.48 6.71
C CYS A 19 21.35 -10.24 5.25
N PHE A 20 21.15 -9.00 4.85
CA PHE A 20 20.83 -8.63 3.47
C PHE A 20 22.00 -8.96 2.52
N VAL A 21 23.22 -8.57 2.87
CA VAL A 21 24.43 -8.91 2.09
C VAL A 21 24.68 -10.41 2.09
N ALA A 22 24.50 -11.10 3.23
CA ALA A 22 24.62 -12.56 3.30
C ALA A 22 23.56 -13.29 2.47
N LEU A 23 22.33 -12.78 2.43
CA LEU A 23 21.24 -13.34 1.61
C LEU A 23 21.51 -13.12 0.11
N VAL A 24 22.01 -11.94 -0.26
CA VAL A 24 22.43 -11.64 -1.65
C VAL A 24 23.60 -12.51 -2.05
N ILE A 25 24.61 -12.72 -1.17
CA ILE A 25 25.74 -13.61 -1.41
C ILE A 25 25.29 -15.07 -1.48
N PHE A 26 24.34 -15.49 -0.63
CA PHE A 26 23.74 -16.83 -0.67
C PHE A 26 22.99 -17.08 -1.98
N PHE A 27 22.22 -16.09 -2.48
CA PHE A 27 21.54 -16.21 -3.78
C PHE A 27 22.50 -16.13 -4.97
N CYS A 28 23.57 -15.35 -4.88
CA CYS A 28 24.64 -15.36 -5.89
C CYS A 28 25.40 -16.69 -5.92
N SER A 29 25.53 -17.38 -4.78
CA SER A 29 26.16 -18.70 -4.72
C SER A 29 25.26 -19.85 -5.19
N VAL A 30 23.94 -19.70 -5.16
CA VAL A 30 22.99 -20.68 -5.73
C VAL A 30 22.90 -20.57 -7.26
N GLY A 31 23.36 -19.46 -7.86
CA GLY A 31 23.43 -19.28 -9.32
C GLY A 31 24.46 -20.15 -10.05
N ASN A 32 25.34 -20.88 -9.35
CA ASN A 32 26.39 -21.71 -9.95
C ASN A 32 26.05 -23.20 -10.04
N LEU A 33 24.78 -23.61 -10.01
CA LEU A 33 24.37 -24.99 -10.25
C LEU A 33 24.02 -25.24 -11.73
N PHE A 34 24.98 -24.96 -12.64
CA PHE A 34 24.91 -25.36 -14.03
C PHE A 34 26.25 -25.96 -14.50
N ALA A 35 26.57 -27.12 -13.99
CA ALA A 35 27.66 -27.95 -14.51
C ALA A 35 27.11 -29.20 -15.16
N GLN A 36 26.37 -29.07 -16.27
CA GLN A 36 26.05 -30.26 -17.11
C GLN A 36 27.28 -30.84 -17.80
N THR A 37 28.36 -30.09 -17.92
CA THR A 37 29.64 -30.52 -18.45
C THR A 37 30.47 -31.33 -17.44
N GLU A 38 30.10 -31.38 -16.17
CA GLU A 38 30.73 -32.24 -15.14
C GLU A 38 30.10 -33.63 -15.03
N THR A 39 29.03 -33.90 -15.81
CA THR A 39 28.46 -35.25 -15.87
C THR A 39 29.51 -36.23 -16.37
N LYS A 40 29.83 -37.25 -15.55
CA LYS A 40 30.80 -38.28 -15.92
C LYS A 40 30.13 -39.30 -16.85
N VAL A 41 30.76 -39.59 -17.95
CA VAL A 41 30.28 -40.46 -19.02
C VAL A 41 31.19 -41.65 -19.20
N THR A 42 30.56 -42.82 -19.36
CA THR A 42 31.25 -44.05 -19.81
C THR A 42 30.70 -44.39 -21.19
N ILE A 43 31.54 -44.25 -22.19
CA ILE A 43 31.16 -44.59 -23.58
C ILE A 43 32.31 -45.35 -24.28
N ASN A 44 31.97 -46.42 -24.96
CA ASN A 44 32.91 -47.18 -25.79
C ASN A 44 32.24 -47.46 -27.13
N VAL A 45 32.68 -46.72 -28.15
CA VAL A 45 32.25 -46.90 -29.55
C VAL A 45 33.44 -46.81 -30.46
N ASP A 46 33.54 -47.68 -31.44
CA ASP A 46 34.60 -47.72 -32.45
C ASP A 46 34.00 -47.56 -33.83
N LYS A 47 34.49 -46.58 -34.59
CA LYS A 47 34.10 -46.32 -35.99
C LYS A 47 32.60 -46.31 -36.28
N VAL A 48 31.81 -45.77 -35.34
CA VAL A 48 30.35 -45.63 -35.51
C VAL A 48 30.00 -44.27 -36.17
N LEU A 49 28.84 -44.23 -36.84
CA LEU A 49 28.31 -42.97 -37.43
C LEU A 49 28.06 -41.93 -36.37
N ILE A 50 28.25 -40.64 -36.70
CA ILE A 50 28.02 -39.49 -35.81
C ILE A 50 26.68 -39.61 -35.09
N ARG A 51 25.62 -39.94 -35.81
CA ARG A 51 24.27 -40.09 -35.25
C ARG A 51 24.24 -41.15 -34.16
N THR A 52 24.82 -42.27 -34.37
CA THR A 52 24.85 -43.40 -33.40
C THR A 52 25.66 -43.02 -32.15
N ALA A 53 26.75 -42.27 -32.32
CA ALA A 53 27.53 -41.76 -31.20
C ALA A 53 26.74 -40.75 -30.34
N LEU A 54 26.02 -39.80 -30.97
CA LEU A 54 25.18 -38.83 -30.27
C LEU A 54 23.99 -39.49 -29.57
N GLU A 55 23.34 -40.44 -30.19
CA GLU A 55 22.23 -41.23 -29.57
C GLU A 55 22.74 -41.98 -28.32
N ARG A 56 23.94 -42.59 -28.36
CA ARG A 56 24.55 -43.22 -27.19
C ARG A 56 24.91 -42.26 -26.10
N LEU A 57 25.49 -41.12 -26.45
CA LEU A 57 25.78 -40.06 -25.51
C LEU A 57 24.53 -39.50 -24.83
N GLN A 58 23.44 -39.33 -25.60
CA GLN A 58 22.13 -38.90 -25.08
C GLN A 58 21.53 -39.92 -24.10
N LYS A 59 21.67 -41.20 -24.40
CA LYS A 59 21.15 -42.29 -23.54
C LYS A 59 21.91 -42.36 -22.21
N GLU A 60 23.25 -42.21 -22.26
CA GLU A 60 24.12 -42.28 -21.07
C GLU A 60 24.01 -41.03 -20.18
N THR A 61 23.88 -39.86 -20.78
CA THR A 61 23.94 -38.57 -20.07
C THR A 61 22.56 -37.99 -19.72
N LYS A 62 21.49 -38.50 -20.36
CA LYS A 62 20.13 -37.93 -20.33
C LYS A 62 20.08 -36.45 -20.77
N VAL A 63 21.09 -35.98 -21.47
CA VAL A 63 21.18 -34.62 -22.06
C VAL A 63 20.73 -34.75 -23.52
N HIS A 64 19.86 -33.81 -23.95
CA HIS A 64 19.42 -33.78 -25.35
C HIS A 64 20.43 -33.12 -26.25
N PHE A 65 20.78 -33.80 -27.33
CA PHE A 65 21.62 -33.28 -28.41
C PHE A 65 20.74 -32.86 -29.57
N VAL A 66 20.91 -31.63 -30.03
CA VAL A 66 20.22 -31.05 -31.19
C VAL A 66 21.22 -30.74 -32.26
N TYR A 67 21.02 -31.28 -33.45
CA TYR A 67 21.87 -31.06 -34.61
C TYR A 67 20.99 -31.00 -35.88
N ASP A 68 21.49 -30.31 -36.90
CA ASP A 68 20.85 -30.22 -38.19
C ASP A 68 21.41 -31.30 -39.12
N GLU A 69 20.60 -32.22 -39.54
CA GLU A 69 21.00 -33.38 -40.36
C GLU A 69 21.52 -32.97 -41.74
N GLU A 70 21.11 -31.81 -42.29
CA GLU A 70 21.59 -31.29 -43.58
C GLU A 70 23.00 -30.69 -43.51
N ASN A 71 23.43 -30.28 -42.32
CA ASN A 71 24.70 -29.58 -42.08
C ASN A 71 25.80 -30.44 -41.43
N ILE A 72 25.57 -31.76 -41.24
CA ILE A 72 26.52 -32.70 -40.67
C ILE A 72 26.79 -33.81 -41.68
N ASP A 73 28.05 -34.09 -41.92
CA ASP A 73 28.48 -35.22 -42.76
C ASP A 73 28.01 -36.54 -42.09
N GLN A 74 26.97 -37.11 -42.60
CA GLN A 74 26.30 -38.31 -42.02
C GLN A 74 27.12 -39.57 -42.15
N ASP A 75 28.05 -39.64 -43.12
CA ASP A 75 28.89 -40.80 -43.39
C ASP A 75 30.18 -40.80 -42.54
N LYS A 76 30.46 -39.72 -41.83
CA LYS A 76 31.64 -39.60 -40.97
C LYS A 76 31.53 -40.46 -39.73
N ARG A 77 32.63 -41.20 -39.43
CA ARG A 77 32.66 -42.12 -38.31
C ARG A 77 33.55 -41.60 -37.19
N VAL A 78 33.20 -41.91 -35.97
CA VAL A 78 33.86 -41.43 -34.75
C VAL A 78 34.12 -42.64 -33.81
N SER A 79 35.26 -42.60 -33.13
CA SER A 79 35.60 -43.58 -32.08
C SER A 79 35.80 -42.86 -30.76
N LEU A 80 35.03 -43.25 -29.72
CA LEU A 80 35.10 -42.67 -28.37
C LEU A 80 35.25 -43.83 -27.37
N SER A 81 36.33 -43.81 -26.58
CA SER A 81 36.54 -44.79 -25.52
C SER A 81 36.87 -44.09 -24.22
N TYR A 82 35.88 -43.91 -23.38
CA TYR A 82 35.99 -43.19 -22.12
C TYR A 82 35.26 -43.91 -20.97
N THR A 83 35.90 -44.00 -19.80
CA THR A 83 35.34 -44.56 -18.59
C THR A 83 35.31 -43.49 -17.53
N GLN A 84 34.12 -43.13 -17.05
CA GLN A 84 33.90 -42.08 -16.00
C GLN A 84 34.58 -40.74 -16.32
N ALA A 85 34.65 -40.35 -17.61
CA ALA A 85 35.21 -39.06 -18.04
C ALA A 85 34.18 -37.94 -17.99
N PRO A 86 34.58 -36.69 -17.68
CA PRO A 86 33.70 -35.53 -17.79
C PRO A 86 33.14 -35.39 -19.21
N LEU A 87 31.85 -35.16 -19.36
CA LEU A 87 31.15 -35.00 -20.65
C LEU A 87 31.83 -33.96 -21.54
N LYS A 88 32.38 -32.91 -20.96
CA LYS A 88 33.15 -31.88 -21.68
C LYS A 88 34.30 -32.46 -22.47
N ILE A 89 35.12 -33.34 -21.89
CA ILE A 89 36.28 -33.98 -22.51
C ILE A 89 35.82 -34.86 -23.67
N VAL A 90 34.75 -35.60 -23.47
CA VAL A 90 34.20 -36.52 -24.52
C VAL A 90 33.64 -35.70 -25.69
N LEU A 91 32.98 -34.56 -25.43
CA LEU A 91 32.49 -33.66 -26.47
C LEU A 91 33.58 -32.91 -27.20
N GLU A 92 34.65 -32.51 -26.52
CA GLU A 92 35.80 -31.88 -27.15
C GLU A 92 36.50 -32.82 -28.12
N ASP A 93 36.68 -34.09 -27.72
CA ASP A 93 37.24 -35.10 -28.61
C ASP A 93 36.31 -35.48 -29.77
N PHE A 94 35.02 -35.67 -29.48
CA PHE A 94 33.98 -35.89 -30.52
C PHE A 94 34.03 -34.74 -31.56
N CYS A 95 34.05 -33.49 -31.10
CA CYS A 95 34.07 -32.31 -31.97
C CYS A 95 35.37 -32.22 -32.77
N LYS A 96 36.48 -32.61 -32.18
CA LYS A 96 37.79 -32.65 -32.86
C LYS A 96 37.84 -33.71 -33.97
N GLN A 97 37.30 -34.91 -33.74
CA GLN A 97 37.26 -35.97 -34.74
C GLN A 97 36.24 -35.66 -35.85
N THR A 98 35.17 -34.98 -35.55
CA THR A 98 34.09 -34.70 -36.51
C THR A 98 34.22 -33.35 -37.21
N SER A 99 35.12 -32.47 -36.77
CA SER A 99 35.25 -31.07 -37.22
C SER A 99 33.99 -30.26 -36.94
N LEU A 100 33.24 -30.61 -35.86
CA LEU A 100 32.05 -29.93 -35.36
C LEU A 100 32.43 -29.10 -34.13
N ARG A 101 31.56 -28.27 -33.67
CA ARG A 101 31.63 -27.55 -32.39
C ARG A 101 30.36 -27.78 -31.60
N TYR A 102 30.42 -27.59 -30.30
CA TYR A 102 29.22 -27.68 -29.48
C TYR A 102 29.00 -26.39 -28.68
N GLU A 103 27.75 -26.08 -28.42
CA GLU A 103 27.32 -25.00 -27.50
C GLU A 103 26.34 -25.59 -26.48
N VAL A 104 26.62 -25.36 -25.20
CA VAL A 104 25.75 -25.80 -24.11
C VAL A 104 24.71 -24.70 -23.82
N LYS A 105 23.40 -25.02 -23.97
CA LYS A 105 22.28 -24.12 -23.64
C LYS A 105 21.31 -24.84 -22.70
N ARG A 106 21.40 -24.53 -21.41
CA ARG A 106 20.60 -25.11 -20.33
C ARG A 106 20.58 -26.66 -20.37
N ASN A 107 19.53 -27.30 -20.84
CA ASN A 107 19.38 -28.74 -20.89
C ASN A 107 19.62 -29.34 -22.30
N LEU A 108 20.23 -28.57 -23.20
CA LEU A 108 20.47 -28.92 -24.59
C LEU A 108 21.95 -28.71 -24.94
N ILE A 109 22.51 -29.64 -25.71
CA ILE A 109 23.79 -29.44 -26.34
C ILE A 109 23.54 -29.35 -27.85
N LEU A 110 23.84 -28.18 -28.41
CA LEU A 110 23.76 -27.91 -29.82
C LEU A 110 25.07 -28.36 -30.48
N ILE A 111 25.00 -29.25 -31.45
CA ILE A 111 26.15 -29.64 -32.28
C ILE A 111 26.09 -28.84 -33.58
N LEU A 112 27.11 -28.06 -33.81
CA LEU A 112 27.18 -27.09 -34.90
C LEU A 112 28.39 -27.40 -35.77
N PRO A 113 28.39 -27.05 -37.07
CA PRO A 113 29.56 -27.14 -37.90
C PRO A 113 30.72 -26.35 -37.29
N GLY A 114 31.92 -26.93 -37.24
CA GLY A 114 33.14 -26.25 -36.83
C GLY A 114 33.36 -25.00 -37.67
N LYS A 115 34.15 -24.06 -37.18
CA LYS A 115 34.63 -22.93 -37.98
C LYS A 115 35.55 -23.51 -39.07
N ALA A 116 34.97 -24.04 -40.12
CA ALA A 116 35.69 -24.14 -41.36
C ALA A 116 35.86 -22.72 -41.87
N ASP A 117 37.05 -22.34 -42.33
CA ASP A 117 37.27 -21.23 -43.22
C ASP A 117 36.28 -21.35 -44.41
N ARG A 118 35.10 -20.85 -44.19
CA ARG A 118 34.17 -20.57 -45.28
C ARG A 118 34.53 -19.19 -45.80
N ASN A 119 35.59 -19.14 -46.59
CA ASN A 119 35.68 -18.28 -47.73
C ASN A 119 34.70 -18.79 -48.80
N VAL A 120 33.43 -18.99 -48.42
CA VAL A 120 32.34 -18.86 -49.38
C VAL A 120 32.07 -17.38 -49.40
N ASN A 121 32.47 -16.77 -50.51
CA ASN A 121 32.23 -15.41 -50.90
C ASN A 121 30.69 -15.17 -50.85
N ARG A 122 30.09 -15.03 -49.64
CA ARG A 122 28.71 -14.59 -49.41
C ARG A 122 28.72 -13.13 -49.76
N GLN A 123 28.26 -12.82 -50.95
CA GLN A 123 28.18 -11.49 -51.46
C GLN A 123 27.33 -10.65 -50.47
N SER A 124 28.00 -9.75 -49.73
CA SER A 124 27.29 -8.76 -48.93
C SER A 124 26.62 -7.77 -49.87
N PHE A 125 25.38 -7.38 -49.51
CA PHE A 125 24.63 -6.40 -50.27
C PHE A 125 23.80 -5.54 -49.35
N LEU A 126 23.47 -4.34 -49.80
CA LEU A 126 22.57 -3.45 -49.07
C LEU A 126 21.12 -3.85 -49.39
N MET A 127 20.43 -4.37 -48.37
CA MET A 127 19.00 -4.60 -48.41
C MET A 127 18.30 -3.31 -47.98
N LYS A 128 17.38 -2.84 -48.80
CA LYS A 128 16.60 -1.61 -48.60
C LYS A 128 15.12 -1.92 -48.72
N GLY A 129 14.28 -1.05 -48.12
CA GLY A 129 12.84 -1.15 -48.30
C GLY A 129 12.08 -0.22 -47.37
N VAL A 130 10.78 -0.34 -47.37
CA VAL A 130 9.89 0.42 -46.50
C VAL A 130 9.15 -0.58 -45.60
N VAL A 131 9.06 -0.25 -44.34
CA VAL A 131 8.21 -0.98 -43.37
C VAL A 131 6.92 -0.17 -43.23
N THR A 132 5.80 -0.83 -43.47
CA THR A 132 4.45 -0.24 -43.39
C THR A 132 3.57 -1.04 -42.43
N ASP A 133 2.52 -0.45 -41.92
CA ASP A 133 1.42 -1.15 -41.24
C ASP A 133 0.39 -1.75 -42.25
N GLU A 134 -0.72 -2.29 -41.73
CA GLU A 134 -1.79 -2.90 -42.53
C GLU A 134 -2.49 -1.90 -43.45
N ASP A 135 -2.51 -0.62 -43.12
CA ASP A 135 -3.10 0.48 -43.88
C ASP A 135 -2.15 1.05 -44.94
N GLY A 136 -0.90 0.56 -44.98
CA GLY A 136 0.13 1.03 -45.89
C GLY A 136 0.83 2.30 -45.40
N GLU A 137 0.55 2.76 -44.17
CA GLU A 137 1.26 3.88 -43.54
C GLU A 137 2.68 3.44 -43.11
N SER A 138 3.66 4.33 -43.27
CA SER A 138 5.06 4.07 -42.96
C SER A 138 5.31 3.97 -41.46
N ILE A 139 5.95 2.87 -41.00
CA ILE A 139 6.28 2.68 -39.58
C ILE A 139 7.67 3.29 -39.33
N ILE A 140 7.72 4.34 -38.51
CA ILE A 140 8.93 5.03 -38.07
C ILE A 140 9.52 4.31 -36.85
N GLY A 141 10.82 4.09 -36.78
CA GLY A 141 11.46 3.48 -35.61
C GLY A 141 11.29 1.96 -35.51
N ALA A 142 10.77 1.27 -36.54
CA ALA A 142 10.77 -0.18 -36.57
C ALA A 142 12.21 -0.72 -36.57
N THR A 143 12.48 -1.66 -35.67
CA THR A 143 13.79 -2.28 -35.54
C THR A 143 13.97 -3.35 -36.60
N VAL A 144 15.04 -3.27 -37.39
CA VAL A 144 15.44 -4.24 -38.41
C VAL A 144 16.80 -4.84 -38.04
N MET A 145 16.82 -6.14 -37.66
CA MET A 145 17.99 -6.79 -37.11
C MET A 145 18.32 -8.10 -37.83
N ILE A 146 19.63 -8.39 -38.00
CA ILE A 146 20.08 -9.70 -38.47
C ILE A 146 20.02 -10.69 -37.31
N GLY A 147 19.23 -11.75 -37.45
CA GLY A 147 19.03 -12.76 -36.42
C GLY A 147 20.31 -13.39 -35.94
N GLY A 148 20.50 -13.44 -34.62
CA GLY A 148 21.70 -14.00 -33.97
C GLY A 148 22.91 -13.05 -33.96
N THR A 149 22.75 -11.78 -34.34
CA THR A 149 23.83 -10.77 -34.30
C THR A 149 23.34 -9.49 -33.61
N SER A 150 24.28 -8.58 -33.29
CA SER A 150 23.96 -7.22 -32.82
C SER A 150 23.91 -6.19 -33.95
N LYS A 151 23.93 -6.63 -35.24
CA LYS A 151 23.85 -5.74 -36.38
C LYS A 151 22.41 -5.47 -36.76
N GLY A 152 22.00 -4.21 -36.78
CA GLY A 152 20.68 -3.79 -37.16
C GLY A 152 20.60 -2.31 -37.46
N THR A 153 19.44 -1.85 -37.89
CA THR A 153 19.06 -0.46 -38.13
C THR A 153 17.64 -0.23 -37.65
N VAL A 154 17.22 1.01 -37.63
CA VAL A 154 15.82 1.40 -37.40
C VAL A 154 15.30 2.12 -38.66
N THR A 155 13.99 2.05 -38.90
CA THR A 155 13.36 2.77 -40.01
C THR A 155 13.34 4.28 -39.76
N ASP A 156 13.54 5.04 -40.81
CA ASP A 156 13.49 6.51 -40.80
C ASP A 156 12.03 7.05 -40.81
N ILE A 157 11.90 8.38 -40.90
CA ILE A 157 10.59 9.09 -40.91
C ILE A 157 9.68 8.66 -42.07
N ASN A 158 10.20 8.06 -43.11
CA ASN A 158 9.43 7.54 -44.24
C ASN A 158 9.27 6.01 -44.17
N GLY A 159 9.56 5.40 -43.01
CA GLY A 159 9.55 3.96 -42.84
C GLY A 159 10.67 3.24 -43.60
N GLN A 160 11.66 3.96 -44.17
CA GLN A 160 12.71 3.35 -44.97
C GLN A 160 13.82 2.81 -44.10
N TYR A 161 14.36 1.67 -44.50
CA TYR A 161 15.51 1.08 -43.86
C TYR A 161 16.60 0.74 -44.89
N THR A 162 17.83 0.73 -44.44
CA THR A 162 18.97 0.24 -45.20
C THR A 162 19.88 -0.57 -44.27
N LEU A 163 20.07 -1.85 -44.57
CA LEU A 163 20.86 -2.77 -43.75
C LEU A 163 21.83 -3.57 -44.67
N GLU A 164 23.08 -3.62 -44.29
CA GLU A 164 24.05 -4.48 -44.95
C GLU A 164 23.88 -5.91 -44.45
N VAL A 165 23.52 -6.83 -45.36
CA VAL A 165 23.23 -8.25 -45.08
C VAL A 165 24.01 -9.15 -45.98
N GLN A 166 24.21 -10.41 -45.60
CA GLN A 166 24.74 -11.46 -46.46
C GLN A 166 23.58 -12.33 -46.99
N SER A 167 23.80 -12.88 -48.15
CA SER A 167 22.82 -13.83 -48.74
C SER A 167 22.56 -14.99 -47.79
N GLY A 168 21.28 -15.19 -47.41
CA GLY A 168 20.85 -16.25 -46.47
C GLY A 168 20.67 -15.77 -45.03
N ASP A 169 20.99 -14.53 -44.68
CA ASP A 169 20.72 -13.98 -43.34
C ASP A 169 19.20 -13.89 -43.07
N LEU A 170 18.82 -14.20 -41.85
CA LEU A 170 17.45 -14.00 -41.39
C LEU A 170 17.34 -12.59 -40.81
N VAL A 171 16.54 -11.73 -41.42
CA VAL A 171 16.33 -10.35 -40.96
C VAL A 171 14.96 -10.27 -40.28
N SER A 172 14.95 -9.89 -39.02
CA SER A 172 13.75 -9.67 -38.23
C SER A 172 13.32 -8.19 -38.27
N PHE A 173 12.05 -7.97 -38.47
CA PHE A 173 11.39 -6.67 -38.42
C PHE A 173 10.47 -6.67 -37.22
N THR A 174 10.71 -5.77 -36.28
CA THR A 174 9.94 -5.71 -35.02
C THR A 174 9.55 -4.28 -34.72
N PHE A 175 8.32 -4.09 -34.24
CA PHE A 175 7.83 -2.80 -33.76
C PHE A 175 6.83 -3.01 -32.62
N VAL A 176 6.79 -2.06 -31.68
CA VAL A 176 5.92 -2.16 -30.51
C VAL A 176 4.45 -2.21 -30.94
N GLY A 177 3.74 -3.28 -30.56
CA GLY A 177 2.33 -3.45 -30.93
C GLY A 177 2.09 -4.11 -32.29
N MET A 178 3.15 -4.58 -32.99
CA MET A 178 3.06 -5.26 -34.27
C MET A 178 3.57 -6.70 -34.17
N THR A 179 3.12 -7.56 -35.07
CA THR A 179 3.58 -8.96 -35.18
C THR A 179 4.96 -8.99 -35.84
N ASP A 180 5.93 -9.61 -35.19
CA ASP A 180 7.29 -9.74 -35.73
C ASP A 180 7.29 -10.52 -37.03
N LYS A 181 8.03 -10.01 -38.04
CA LYS A 181 8.19 -10.65 -39.32
C LYS A 181 9.64 -10.95 -39.60
N VAL A 182 9.95 -12.18 -40.04
CA VAL A 182 11.31 -12.61 -40.35
C VAL A 182 11.41 -12.93 -41.82
N ILE A 183 12.41 -12.35 -42.51
CA ILE A 183 12.64 -12.53 -43.95
C ILE A 183 14.09 -12.98 -44.21
N LYS A 184 14.25 -13.95 -45.07
CA LYS A 184 15.57 -14.43 -45.49
C LYS A 184 16.11 -13.53 -46.61
N ALA A 185 17.29 -12.92 -46.36
CA ALA A 185 17.95 -12.04 -47.32
C ALA A 185 18.41 -12.80 -48.57
N GLN A 186 18.10 -12.26 -49.74
CA GLN A 186 18.46 -12.84 -51.04
C GLN A 186 19.09 -11.74 -51.94
N VAL A 187 20.21 -12.08 -52.59
CA VAL A 187 21.00 -11.14 -53.44
C VAL A 187 20.16 -10.60 -54.62
N ASN A 188 19.25 -11.39 -55.16
CA ASN A 188 18.34 -11.00 -56.25
C ASN A 188 17.14 -10.17 -55.79
N LYS A 189 16.95 -10.00 -54.49
CA LYS A 189 15.89 -9.16 -53.86
C LYS A 189 16.52 -8.11 -52.94
N LYS A 190 17.11 -7.07 -53.52
CA LYS A 190 17.74 -5.97 -52.75
C LYS A 190 16.74 -5.00 -52.16
N MET A 191 15.53 -4.91 -52.72
CA MET A 191 14.47 -4.05 -52.28
C MET A 191 13.33 -4.92 -51.71
N VAL A 192 13.07 -4.81 -50.40
CA VAL A 192 12.10 -5.64 -49.70
C VAL A 192 11.25 -4.76 -48.80
N ASN A 193 10.04 -4.50 -49.28
CA ASN A 193 9.03 -3.81 -48.47
C ASN A 193 8.37 -4.84 -47.54
N VAL A 194 8.14 -4.44 -46.31
CA VAL A 194 7.61 -5.30 -45.24
C VAL A 194 6.40 -4.64 -44.64
N GLN A 195 5.28 -5.29 -44.70
CA GLN A 195 4.07 -4.89 -44.02
C GLN A 195 4.01 -5.67 -42.70
N LEU A 196 3.97 -4.97 -41.55
CA LEU A 196 3.73 -5.56 -40.25
C LEU A 196 2.23 -5.51 -39.96
N GLU A 197 1.72 -6.59 -39.44
CA GLU A 197 0.33 -6.70 -39.02
C GLU A 197 0.25 -6.23 -37.57
N SER A 198 -0.75 -5.42 -37.24
CA SER A 198 -1.02 -5.03 -35.88
C SER A 198 -1.16 -6.28 -35.01
N ASN A 199 -0.38 -6.38 -33.95
CA ASN A 199 -0.55 -7.41 -32.94
C ASN A 199 -1.75 -7.04 -32.05
N ALA A 200 -2.83 -6.59 -32.67
CA ALA A 200 -4.15 -6.43 -32.12
C ALA A 200 -4.86 -7.79 -31.96
N THR A 201 -4.13 -8.87 -31.78
CA THR A 201 -4.58 -9.84 -30.81
C THR A 201 -4.44 -9.10 -29.48
N ALA A 202 -5.45 -8.27 -29.17
CA ALA A 202 -5.72 -7.81 -27.85
C ALA A 202 -5.43 -9.02 -26.93
N LEU A 203 -4.38 -8.96 -26.14
CA LEU A 203 -4.34 -9.72 -24.91
C LEU A 203 -5.73 -9.50 -24.33
N ALA A 204 -6.60 -10.51 -24.43
CA ALA A 204 -7.99 -10.38 -24.06
C ALA A 204 -7.98 -9.77 -22.67
N ASP A 205 -8.42 -8.50 -22.54
CA ASP A 205 -8.38 -7.75 -21.30
C ASP A 205 -9.05 -8.63 -20.25
N VAL A 206 -8.24 -9.19 -19.38
CA VAL A 206 -8.70 -10.16 -18.40
C VAL A 206 -9.04 -9.40 -17.14
N VAL A 207 -10.26 -9.54 -16.67
CA VAL A 207 -10.75 -8.98 -15.42
C VAL A 207 -10.51 -9.97 -14.29
N ILE A 208 -9.76 -9.57 -13.29
CA ILE A 208 -9.50 -10.36 -12.10
C ILE A 208 -10.42 -9.85 -11.00
N THR A 209 -11.46 -10.63 -10.67
CA THR A 209 -12.39 -10.27 -9.59
C THR A 209 -11.91 -10.74 -8.22
N GLY A 210 -10.77 -11.45 -8.16
CA GLY A 210 -10.20 -12.04 -6.95
C GLY A 210 -10.71 -13.45 -6.64
N TYR A 211 -11.92 -13.80 -7.05
CA TYR A 211 -12.44 -15.18 -6.99
C TYR A 211 -12.26 -15.94 -8.30
N GLN A 212 -12.32 -15.22 -9.40
CA GLN A 212 -12.17 -15.78 -10.74
C GLN A 212 -11.51 -14.76 -11.68
N THR A 213 -11.01 -15.29 -12.77
CA THR A 213 -10.46 -14.53 -13.88
C THR A 213 -11.41 -14.67 -15.05
N LEU A 214 -11.95 -13.56 -15.54
CA LEU A 214 -12.88 -13.52 -16.65
C LEU A 214 -12.28 -12.70 -17.80
N SER A 215 -12.56 -13.07 -19.05
CA SER A 215 -12.31 -12.14 -20.14
C SER A 215 -13.28 -10.95 -20.06
N LYS A 216 -12.87 -9.77 -20.52
CA LYS A 216 -13.73 -8.56 -20.60
C LYS A 216 -15.05 -8.85 -21.32
N GLU A 217 -15.02 -9.77 -22.27
CA GLU A 217 -16.20 -10.21 -22.99
C GLU A 217 -17.18 -11.03 -22.14
N ARG A 218 -16.74 -11.64 -21.05
CA ARG A 218 -17.59 -12.44 -20.12
C ARG A 218 -18.06 -11.64 -18.92
N ALA A 219 -17.43 -10.51 -18.62
CA ALA A 219 -17.79 -9.65 -17.51
C ALA A 219 -18.98 -8.75 -17.87
N THR A 220 -20.03 -8.76 -17.04
CA THR A 220 -21.22 -7.89 -17.20
C THR A 220 -21.16 -6.66 -16.30
N GLY A 221 -20.37 -6.68 -15.24
CA GLY A 221 -20.24 -5.61 -14.26
C GLY A 221 -19.38 -4.44 -14.71
N SER A 222 -19.48 -3.31 -13.98
CA SER A 222 -18.65 -2.13 -14.16
C SER A 222 -17.32 -2.28 -13.38
N PHE A 223 -16.21 -2.22 -14.08
CA PHE A 223 -14.87 -2.31 -13.49
C PHE A 223 -13.87 -1.47 -14.29
N ASP A 224 -12.83 -1.03 -13.62
CA ASP A 224 -11.65 -0.43 -14.23
C ASP A 224 -10.40 -1.19 -13.85
N LYS A 225 -9.48 -1.30 -14.79
CA LYS A 225 -8.19 -1.95 -14.60
C LYS A 225 -7.06 -0.96 -14.82
N VAL A 226 -6.16 -0.88 -13.87
CA VAL A 226 -4.92 -0.12 -13.95
C VAL A 226 -3.77 -1.10 -14.01
N ASP A 227 -3.04 -1.11 -15.12
CA ASP A 227 -1.91 -2.02 -15.33
C ASP A 227 -0.60 -1.48 -14.73
N SER A 228 0.36 -2.38 -14.50
CA SER A 228 1.67 -2.06 -13.93
C SER A 228 2.43 -0.98 -14.72
N SER A 229 2.24 -0.88 -16.03
CA SER A 229 2.86 0.14 -16.88
C SER A 229 2.40 1.56 -16.51
N VAL A 230 1.13 1.74 -16.16
CA VAL A 230 0.58 3.02 -15.70
C VAL A 230 1.07 3.34 -14.30
N LEU A 231 1.06 2.35 -13.39
CA LEU A 231 1.54 2.52 -12.03
C LEU A 231 3.04 2.86 -11.97
N SER A 232 3.86 2.20 -12.79
CA SER A 232 5.32 2.43 -12.85
C SER A 232 5.70 3.78 -13.45
N SER A 233 4.81 4.42 -14.24
CA SER A 233 5.04 5.77 -14.76
C SER A 233 4.99 6.86 -13.68
N ARG A 234 4.46 6.54 -12.50
CA ARG A 234 4.35 7.42 -11.33
C ARG A 234 5.04 6.77 -10.12
N PRO A 235 6.38 6.84 -9.99
CA PRO A 235 7.07 6.28 -8.85
C PRO A 235 6.59 6.92 -7.55
N THR A 236 5.98 6.13 -6.67
CA THR A 236 5.44 6.57 -5.38
C THR A 236 5.75 5.53 -4.31
N ALA A 237 5.81 5.97 -3.06
CA ALA A 237 5.99 5.09 -1.92
C ALA A 237 4.76 4.24 -1.60
N ASP A 238 3.59 4.74 -1.94
CA ASP A 238 2.30 4.15 -1.58
C ASP A 238 1.43 3.92 -2.83
N LEU A 239 0.82 2.74 -2.90
CA LEU A 239 -0.08 2.38 -4.00
C LEU A 239 -1.31 3.28 -4.06
N SER A 240 -1.78 3.83 -2.94
CA SER A 240 -2.93 4.74 -2.93
C SER A 240 -2.61 6.04 -3.68
N THR A 241 -1.42 6.59 -3.49
CA THR A 241 -0.94 7.77 -4.23
C THR A 241 -0.82 7.48 -5.73
N ALA A 242 -0.35 6.27 -6.09
CA ALA A 242 -0.27 5.87 -7.49
C ALA A 242 -1.64 5.77 -8.16
N LEU A 243 -2.68 5.39 -7.43
CA LEU A 243 -4.06 5.21 -7.93
C LEU A 243 -4.86 6.51 -8.01
N GLN A 244 -4.42 7.56 -7.34
CA GLN A 244 -5.13 8.84 -7.27
C GLN A 244 -5.36 9.42 -8.68
N GLY A 245 -6.64 9.69 -9.02
CA GLY A 245 -7.04 10.28 -10.30
C GLY A 245 -6.98 9.32 -11.50
N LEU A 246 -6.74 8.00 -11.30
CA LEU A 246 -6.66 7.04 -12.41
C LEU A 246 -7.98 6.31 -12.71
N VAL A 247 -8.96 6.38 -11.81
CA VAL A 247 -10.20 5.61 -11.92
C VAL A 247 -11.40 6.55 -11.84
N ALA A 248 -12.24 6.54 -12.86
CA ALA A 248 -13.48 7.32 -12.86
C ALA A 248 -14.43 6.87 -11.76
N GLY A 249 -15.10 7.82 -11.08
CA GLY A 249 -16.00 7.53 -9.95
C GLY A 249 -15.30 7.14 -8.64
N MET A 250 -13.98 7.19 -8.56
CA MET A 250 -13.20 7.00 -7.34
C MET A 250 -12.66 8.34 -6.84
N GLN A 251 -13.20 8.82 -5.74
CA GLN A 251 -12.74 10.03 -5.06
C GLN A 251 -11.60 9.67 -4.12
N ALA A 252 -10.51 10.41 -4.18
CA ALA A 252 -9.36 10.31 -3.29
C ALA A 252 -9.31 11.53 -2.37
N THR A 253 -9.19 11.32 -1.07
CA THR A 253 -9.06 12.38 -0.07
C THR A 253 -7.79 12.13 0.73
N GLU A 254 -6.85 13.05 0.64
CA GLU A 254 -5.61 13.01 1.41
C GLU A 254 -5.86 13.49 2.84
N LYS A 255 -5.31 12.78 3.81
CA LYS A 255 -5.35 13.10 5.23
C LYS A 255 -4.11 13.87 5.66
N GLU A 256 -4.14 14.42 6.87
CA GLU A 256 -3.00 15.13 7.46
C GLU A 256 -1.72 14.27 7.59
N ASP A 257 -1.87 12.95 7.71
CA ASP A 257 -0.77 12.00 7.76
C ASP A 257 -0.24 11.58 6.37
N GLY A 258 -0.77 12.18 5.30
CA GLY A 258 -0.43 11.88 3.91
C GLY A 258 -1.06 10.58 3.37
N SER A 259 -1.85 9.86 4.18
CA SER A 259 -2.59 8.69 3.72
C SER A 259 -3.80 9.10 2.87
N ILE A 260 -4.17 8.28 1.90
CA ILE A 260 -5.29 8.55 1.00
C ILE A 260 -6.45 7.61 1.33
N ASP A 261 -7.61 8.18 1.62
CA ASP A 261 -8.88 7.46 1.69
C ASP A 261 -9.60 7.51 0.35
N PHE A 262 -10.13 6.37 -0.08
CA PHE A 262 -10.93 6.27 -1.30
C PHE A 262 -12.41 6.12 -0.98
N LEU A 263 -13.23 6.78 -1.81
CA LEU A 263 -14.67 6.55 -1.89
C LEU A 263 -15.04 6.21 -3.34
N ILE A 264 -15.78 5.11 -3.53
CA ILE A 264 -16.25 4.70 -4.86
C ILE A 264 -17.76 4.98 -4.95
N ARG A 265 -18.12 5.89 -5.86
CA ARG A 265 -19.53 6.28 -6.10
C ARG A 265 -20.27 6.77 -4.85
N GLY A 266 -19.57 7.50 -3.98
CA GLY A 266 -20.10 8.09 -2.76
C GLY A 266 -20.20 7.13 -1.55
N SER A 267 -20.61 7.66 -0.40
CA SER A 267 -20.74 6.89 0.83
C SER A 267 -22.03 6.06 0.86
N SER A 268 -21.94 4.81 1.34
CA SER A 268 -23.11 3.93 1.53
C SER A 268 -23.62 3.87 2.97
N SER A 269 -22.87 4.43 3.93
CA SER A 269 -23.19 4.41 5.36
C SER A 269 -22.84 5.71 6.05
N LEU A 270 -23.44 5.95 7.23
CA LEU A 270 -23.11 7.07 8.13
C LEU A 270 -22.06 6.67 9.16
N TYR A 271 -22.13 5.46 9.73
CA TYR A 271 -21.32 4.98 10.84
C TYR A 271 -20.44 3.76 10.50
N ALA A 272 -20.88 2.87 9.59
CA ALA A 272 -20.07 1.74 9.14
C ALA A 272 -18.86 2.20 8.31
N ASP A 273 -17.93 1.30 8.08
CA ASP A 273 -16.76 1.57 7.25
C ASP A 273 -17.20 2.05 5.85
N LYS A 274 -16.58 3.15 5.41
CA LYS A 274 -16.85 3.80 4.12
C LYS A 274 -15.81 3.47 3.06
N LYS A 275 -14.70 2.83 3.47
CA LYS A 275 -13.60 2.49 2.58
C LYS A 275 -13.96 1.31 1.68
N PRO A 276 -13.45 1.30 0.43
CA PRO A 276 -13.52 0.12 -0.41
C PRO A 276 -12.82 -1.08 0.24
N LEU A 277 -13.34 -2.28 0.00
CA LEU A 277 -12.68 -3.50 0.44
C LEU A 277 -11.38 -3.69 -0.34
N LEU A 278 -10.25 -3.77 0.36
CA LEU A 278 -8.94 -4.04 -0.25
C LEU A 278 -8.67 -5.54 -0.27
N VAL A 279 -8.40 -6.05 -1.46
CA VAL A 279 -8.16 -7.47 -1.73
C VAL A 279 -6.80 -7.63 -2.39
N VAL A 280 -5.97 -8.53 -1.89
CA VAL A 280 -4.65 -8.85 -2.47
C VAL A 280 -4.59 -10.33 -2.80
N ASP A 281 -4.32 -10.65 -4.07
CA ASP A 281 -4.23 -12.02 -4.60
C ASP A 281 -5.42 -12.92 -4.25
N GLY A 282 -6.60 -12.30 -4.19
CA GLY A 282 -7.87 -12.97 -3.96
C GLY A 282 -8.29 -13.09 -2.50
N PHE A 283 -7.60 -12.44 -1.56
CA PHE A 283 -8.01 -12.38 -0.15
C PHE A 283 -8.19 -10.95 0.34
N PRO A 284 -9.23 -10.70 1.14
CA PRO A 284 -9.33 -9.44 1.89
C PRO A 284 -8.19 -9.32 2.89
N ILE A 285 -7.58 -8.14 2.96
CA ILE A 285 -6.54 -7.85 3.94
C ILE A 285 -7.03 -6.89 5.01
N GLN A 286 -6.41 -6.95 6.20
CA GLN A 286 -6.65 -6.01 7.30
C GLN A 286 -5.80 -4.74 7.20
N GLY A 287 -4.66 -4.84 6.50
CA GLY A 287 -3.77 -3.72 6.24
C GLY A 287 -4.37 -2.70 5.25
N ASP A 288 -3.76 -1.55 5.19
CA ASP A 288 -4.03 -0.52 4.18
C ASP A 288 -3.10 -0.67 2.97
N PHE A 289 -3.15 0.30 2.06
CA PHE A 289 -2.31 0.33 0.86
C PHE A 289 -0.82 0.37 1.17
N SER A 290 -0.40 0.88 2.34
CA SER A 290 1.00 0.93 2.77
C SER A 290 1.61 -0.46 3.02
N SER A 291 0.76 -1.49 3.17
CA SER A 291 1.16 -2.90 3.30
C SER A 291 1.44 -3.59 1.97
N ILE A 292 1.36 -2.86 0.86
CA ILE A 292 1.58 -3.36 -0.50
C ILE A 292 2.76 -2.62 -1.11
N ASN A 293 3.74 -3.35 -1.61
CA ASN A 293 4.84 -2.77 -2.39
C ASN A 293 4.33 -2.41 -3.81
N PRO A 294 4.28 -1.14 -4.20
CA PRO A 294 3.78 -0.74 -5.52
C PRO A 294 4.56 -1.40 -6.68
N ASN A 295 5.86 -1.69 -6.46
CA ASN A 295 6.71 -2.30 -7.47
C ASN A 295 6.36 -3.77 -7.76
N ASP A 296 5.63 -4.43 -6.86
CA ASP A 296 5.21 -5.82 -6.99
C ASP A 296 3.83 -5.97 -7.63
N VAL A 297 3.14 -4.86 -7.90
CA VAL A 297 1.79 -4.89 -8.45
C VAL A 297 1.84 -5.16 -9.96
N GLU A 298 1.09 -6.16 -10.42
CA GLU A 298 0.84 -6.48 -11.82
C GLU A 298 -0.32 -5.65 -12.37
N SER A 299 -1.42 -5.58 -11.60
CA SER A 299 -2.60 -4.80 -11.95
C SER A 299 -3.47 -4.52 -10.72
N VAL A 300 -4.23 -3.43 -10.80
CA VAL A 300 -5.30 -3.11 -9.85
C VAL A 300 -6.61 -3.08 -10.61
N THR A 301 -7.61 -3.84 -10.13
CA THR A 301 -8.96 -3.85 -10.67
C THR A 301 -9.92 -3.24 -9.65
N VAL A 302 -10.65 -2.21 -10.03
CA VAL A 302 -11.65 -1.54 -9.18
C VAL A 302 -13.03 -2.00 -9.60
N LEU A 303 -13.77 -2.67 -8.70
CA LEU A 303 -15.12 -3.20 -8.91
C LEU A 303 -16.12 -2.19 -8.36
N LYS A 304 -16.94 -1.59 -9.23
CA LYS A 304 -17.75 -0.42 -8.90
C LYS A 304 -19.25 -0.69 -8.74
N ASP A 305 -19.76 -1.80 -9.27
CA ASP A 305 -21.19 -2.14 -9.21
C ASP A 305 -21.47 -3.49 -8.52
N ALA A 306 -22.75 -3.81 -8.35
CA ALA A 306 -23.16 -5.02 -7.64
C ALA A 306 -22.78 -6.30 -8.40
N ALA A 307 -22.83 -6.32 -9.74
CA ALA A 307 -22.51 -7.52 -10.52
C ALA A 307 -21.00 -7.88 -10.42
N ALA A 308 -20.14 -6.87 -10.33
CA ALA A 308 -18.71 -7.07 -10.14
C ALA A 308 -18.34 -7.38 -8.69
N ALA A 309 -19.01 -6.76 -7.70
CA ALA A 309 -18.61 -6.74 -6.30
C ALA A 309 -19.41 -7.67 -5.39
N SER A 310 -20.61 -8.15 -5.76
CA SER A 310 -21.51 -8.92 -4.87
C SER A 310 -20.90 -10.23 -4.35
N ILE A 311 -20.00 -10.84 -5.10
CA ILE A 311 -19.28 -12.05 -4.65
C ILE A 311 -18.42 -11.79 -3.39
N TRP A 312 -18.05 -10.52 -3.11
CA TRP A 312 -17.31 -10.11 -1.91
C TRP A 312 -18.22 -9.87 -0.70
N GLY A 313 -19.53 -9.96 -0.89
CA GLY A 313 -20.51 -10.04 0.17
C GLY A 313 -20.75 -8.74 0.94
N ALA A 314 -20.97 -8.91 2.25
CA ALA A 314 -21.39 -7.86 3.16
C ALA A 314 -20.34 -6.77 3.44
N ARG A 315 -19.20 -6.77 2.77
CA ARG A 315 -18.16 -5.74 2.86
C ARG A 315 -17.96 -4.99 1.54
N SER A 316 -18.77 -5.30 0.53
CA SER A 316 -18.61 -4.78 -0.83
C SER A 316 -19.49 -3.58 -1.18
N ALA A 317 -20.31 -3.09 -0.23
CA ALA A 317 -21.20 -1.95 -0.47
C ALA A 317 -20.45 -0.67 -0.91
N ASN A 318 -19.20 -0.49 -0.51
CA ASN A 318 -18.36 0.65 -0.87
C ASN A 318 -17.47 0.39 -2.10
N GLY A 319 -17.70 -0.73 -2.83
CA GLY A 319 -16.84 -1.19 -3.92
C GLY A 319 -15.65 -2.03 -3.42
N VAL A 320 -14.90 -2.59 -4.36
CA VAL A 320 -13.76 -3.47 -4.05
C VAL A 320 -12.57 -3.09 -4.92
N ILE A 321 -11.41 -2.98 -4.32
CA ILE A 321 -10.13 -2.77 -5.00
C ILE A 321 -9.34 -4.07 -4.93
N VAL A 322 -9.16 -4.72 -6.08
CA VAL A 322 -8.45 -6.00 -6.20
C VAL A 322 -7.05 -5.74 -6.73
N VAL A 323 -6.06 -6.01 -5.93
CA VAL A 323 -4.64 -5.92 -6.29
C VAL A 323 -4.13 -7.31 -6.64
N THR A 324 -3.52 -7.44 -7.80
CA THR A 324 -2.86 -8.67 -8.26
C THR A 324 -1.37 -8.43 -8.27
N THR A 325 -0.60 -9.32 -7.63
CA THR A 325 0.86 -9.20 -7.58
C THR A 325 1.54 -9.95 -8.73
N LYS A 326 2.76 -9.51 -9.04
CA LYS A 326 3.61 -10.09 -10.08
C LYS A 326 3.93 -11.54 -9.77
N LYS A 327 4.00 -12.36 -10.82
CA LYS A 327 4.37 -13.78 -10.77
C LYS A 327 5.66 -14.02 -11.53
N GLY A 328 6.34 -15.11 -11.22
CA GLY A 328 7.52 -15.54 -11.97
C GLY A 328 7.18 -15.84 -13.44
N LYS A 329 8.00 -15.35 -14.35
CA LYS A 329 7.92 -15.66 -15.79
C LYS A 329 8.63 -16.97 -16.06
N LYS A 330 8.07 -17.81 -16.95
CA LYS A 330 8.69 -19.07 -17.36
C LYS A 330 9.91 -18.80 -18.24
N ASP A 331 10.89 -19.69 -18.16
CA ASP A 331 12.04 -19.80 -19.06
C ASP A 331 12.98 -18.58 -19.14
N LYS A 332 12.82 -17.58 -18.26
CA LYS A 332 13.72 -16.43 -18.14
C LYS A 332 13.94 -16.09 -16.68
N VAL A 333 15.19 -15.93 -16.27
CA VAL A 333 15.54 -15.25 -15.03
C VAL A 333 15.66 -13.77 -15.35
N GLN A 334 14.89 -12.96 -14.67
CA GLN A 334 14.90 -11.50 -14.80
C GLN A 334 15.16 -10.90 -13.42
N VAL A 335 16.10 -9.96 -13.38
CA VAL A 335 16.39 -9.15 -12.19
C VAL A 335 16.03 -7.73 -12.53
N ASP A 336 15.14 -7.14 -11.74
CA ASP A 336 14.74 -5.76 -11.89
C ASP A 336 15.20 -4.99 -10.64
N VAL A 337 15.86 -3.87 -10.85
CA VAL A 337 16.31 -2.96 -9.79
C VAL A 337 15.67 -1.60 -10.03
N GLN A 338 14.98 -1.09 -9.01
CA GLN A 338 14.37 0.22 -9.03
C GLN A 338 14.85 1.01 -7.83
N ALA A 339 15.24 2.25 -8.06
CA ALA A 339 15.59 3.19 -7.03
C ALA A 339 15.05 4.57 -7.40
N PHE A 340 14.45 5.25 -6.45
CA PHE A 340 14.10 6.64 -6.64
C PHE A 340 14.30 7.44 -5.34
N VAL A 341 14.52 8.73 -5.52
CA VAL A 341 14.62 9.71 -4.46
C VAL A 341 13.67 10.84 -4.79
N ARG A 342 12.83 11.21 -3.82
CA ARG A 342 11.95 12.36 -3.90
C ARG A 342 12.35 13.36 -2.84
N ILE A 343 12.69 14.57 -3.29
CA ILE A 343 13.01 15.70 -2.42
C ILE A 343 11.79 16.61 -2.44
N GLY A 344 11.20 16.84 -1.27
CA GLY A 344 10.07 17.76 -1.10
C GLY A 344 10.55 19.15 -0.73
N THR A 345 9.87 20.16 -1.23
CA THR A 345 10.03 21.52 -0.75
C THR A 345 9.40 21.67 0.62
N ASN A 346 9.96 22.52 1.46
CA ASN A 346 9.33 22.84 2.73
C ASN A 346 7.96 23.47 2.47
N PRO A 347 6.93 23.10 3.26
CA PRO A 347 5.63 23.73 3.19
C PRO A 347 5.72 25.25 3.44
N ASP A 348 4.83 26.00 2.81
CA ASP A 348 4.69 27.44 3.07
C ASP A 348 4.02 27.67 4.43
N LEU A 349 4.81 28.10 5.41
CA LEU A 349 4.33 28.34 6.77
C LEU A 349 3.28 29.47 6.83
N GLU A 350 3.38 30.50 5.98
CA GLU A 350 2.40 31.59 5.97
C GLU A 350 1.01 31.04 5.57
N TYR A 351 0.98 30.18 4.53
CA TYR A 351 -0.26 29.56 4.09
C TYR A 351 -0.85 28.59 5.13
N ILE A 352 -0.01 27.72 5.72
CA ILE A 352 -0.49 26.69 6.66
C ILE A 352 -0.95 27.31 7.96
N MET A 353 -0.17 28.21 8.53
CA MET A 353 -0.49 28.83 9.82
C MET A 353 -1.65 29.81 9.68
N ASN A 354 -1.82 30.44 8.52
CA ASN A 354 -2.92 31.36 8.22
C ASN A 354 -3.17 32.37 9.35
N GLN A 355 -2.10 32.89 9.92
CA GLN A 355 -2.12 33.85 11.04
C GLN A 355 -1.87 35.26 10.54
N ALA A 356 -2.43 36.23 11.27
CA ALA A 356 -2.05 37.65 11.12
C ALA A 356 -0.57 37.87 11.44
N ASP A 357 0.02 38.95 10.94
CA ASP A 357 1.36 39.34 11.30
C ASP A 357 1.44 39.80 12.77
N SER A 358 2.66 39.94 13.31
CA SER A 358 2.91 40.28 14.71
C SER A 358 2.29 41.59 15.11
N ARG A 359 2.33 42.63 14.23
CA ARG A 359 1.74 43.94 14.49
C ARG A 359 0.23 43.85 14.67
N THR A 360 -0.43 43.23 13.70
CA THR A 360 -1.90 43.01 13.73
C THR A 360 -2.31 42.18 14.94
N MET A 361 -1.53 41.12 15.27
CA MET A 361 -1.83 40.23 16.39
C MET A 361 -1.71 41.00 17.73
N VAL A 362 -0.62 41.74 17.96
CA VAL A 362 -0.43 42.54 19.17
C VAL A 362 -1.55 43.59 19.32
N ASP A 363 -1.89 44.31 18.25
CA ASP A 363 -2.93 45.35 18.31
C ASP A 363 -4.32 44.72 18.56
N TYR A 364 -4.62 43.52 17.99
CA TYR A 364 -5.82 42.78 18.27
C TYR A 364 -5.90 42.33 19.74
N GLU A 365 -4.82 41.69 20.22
CA GLU A 365 -4.77 41.20 21.60
C GLU A 365 -4.90 42.31 22.62
N MET A 366 -4.27 43.45 22.41
CA MET A 366 -4.38 44.61 23.27
C MET A 366 -5.81 45.15 23.33
N ARG A 367 -6.45 45.28 22.13
CA ARG A 367 -7.85 45.77 22.06
C ARG A 367 -8.82 44.78 22.69
N ALA A 368 -8.62 43.45 22.46
CA ALA A 368 -9.44 42.38 23.05
C ALA A 368 -9.29 42.36 24.58
N PHE A 369 -8.07 42.57 25.07
CA PHE A 369 -7.78 42.57 26.50
C PHE A 369 -8.35 43.78 27.22
N GLU A 370 -8.22 45.00 26.66
CA GLU A 370 -8.78 46.21 27.17
C GLU A 370 -10.31 46.15 27.32
N ASN A 371 -11.00 45.49 26.38
CA ASN A 371 -12.46 45.33 26.38
C ASN A 371 -12.96 44.10 27.14
N ASN A 372 -12.07 43.34 27.79
CA ASN A 372 -12.45 42.12 28.47
C ASN A 372 -12.98 42.43 29.90
N TRP A 373 -14.32 42.44 30.05
CA TRP A 373 -15.02 42.64 31.31
C TRP A 373 -14.65 41.63 32.41
N LYS A 374 -14.19 40.43 32.04
CA LYS A 374 -13.77 39.39 33.00
C LYS A 374 -12.54 39.80 33.79
N MET A 375 -11.73 40.76 33.33
CA MET A 375 -10.56 41.26 34.03
C MET A 375 -10.88 41.90 35.38
N ALA A 376 -12.01 42.59 35.50
CA ALA A 376 -12.45 43.19 36.76
C ALA A 376 -12.78 42.12 37.83
N ALA A 377 -13.36 41.02 37.42
CA ALA A 377 -13.66 39.88 38.30
C ALA A 377 -12.38 39.09 38.68
N TRP A 378 -11.34 39.16 37.83
CA TRP A 378 -10.10 38.46 38.01
C TRP A 378 -9.22 39.00 39.14
N GLU A 379 -9.31 40.31 39.41
CA GLU A 379 -8.61 40.93 40.51
C GLU A 379 -8.91 40.29 41.88
N TYR A 380 -10.14 39.83 42.04
CA TYR A 380 -10.63 39.15 43.27
C TYR A 380 -10.57 37.61 43.16
N ALA A 381 -10.11 37.03 42.06
CA ALA A 381 -10.02 35.58 41.92
C ALA A 381 -8.96 34.97 42.85
N PRO A 382 -9.17 33.72 43.33
CA PRO A 382 -8.14 32.99 44.06
C PRO A 382 -6.84 32.85 43.21
N ILE A 383 -5.70 32.80 43.92
CA ILE A 383 -4.37 32.80 43.28
C ILE A 383 -4.22 31.67 42.25
N PHE A 384 -4.72 30.49 42.55
CA PHE A 384 -4.64 29.38 41.62
C PHE A 384 -5.48 29.56 40.34
N SER A 385 -6.63 30.23 40.44
CA SER A 385 -7.40 30.64 39.28
C SER A 385 -6.67 31.68 38.43
N LYS A 386 -5.94 32.60 39.08
CA LYS A 386 -5.10 33.60 38.38
C LYS A 386 -3.95 32.92 37.64
N ILE A 387 -3.29 31.95 38.25
CA ILE A 387 -2.18 31.19 37.65
C ILE A 387 -2.68 30.42 36.43
N GLN A 388 -3.83 29.74 36.48
CA GLN A 388 -4.39 28.95 35.40
C GLN A 388 -4.93 29.77 34.22
N ASN A 389 -5.02 31.09 34.35
CA ASN A 389 -5.41 31.98 33.26
C ASN A 389 -4.14 32.50 32.57
N SER A 390 -3.69 31.79 31.55
CA SER A 390 -2.54 32.22 30.74
C SER A 390 -2.78 33.56 30.04
N LEU A 391 -1.73 34.32 29.90
CA LEU A 391 -1.69 35.57 29.15
C LEU A 391 -0.70 35.39 27.98
N THR A 392 -0.95 36.08 26.86
CA THR A 392 0.06 36.23 25.82
C THR A 392 1.14 37.22 26.26
N LEU A 393 2.30 37.23 25.60
CA LEU A 393 3.38 38.15 25.93
C LEU A 393 2.94 39.64 25.86
N ALA A 394 2.07 39.97 24.90
CA ALA A 394 1.51 41.33 24.80
C ALA A 394 0.57 41.63 25.97
N GLN A 395 -0.27 40.70 26.36
CA GLN A 395 -1.17 40.80 27.50
C GLN A 395 -0.41 40.85 28.82
N GLU A 396 0.71 40.17 28.99
CA GLU A 396 1.59 40.26 30.17
C GLU A 396 2.15 41.63 30.34
N LEU A 397 2.59 42.30 29.28
CA LEU A 397 3.08 43.67 29.33
C LEU A 397 1.97 44.65 29.81
N TYR A 398 0.77 44.52 29.30
CA TYR A 398 -0.37 45.31 29.74
C TYR A 398 -0.73 44.99 31.19
N TYR A 399 -0.73 43.72 31.59
CA TYR A 399 -0.99 43.29 32.96
C TYR A 399 0.04 43.88 33.91
N ALA A 400 1.33 43.85 33.54
CA ALA A 400 2.41 44.44 34.36
C ALA A 400 2.29 45.96 34.50
N ASN A 401 1.89 46.64 33.43
CA ASN A 401 1.61 48.10 33.51
C ASN A 401 0.45 48.39 34.48
N LYS A 402 -0.63 47.62 34.38
CA LYS A 402 -1.85 47.89 35.19
C LYS A 402 -1.73 47.46 36.64
N TYR A 403 -1.00 46.35 36.94
CA TYR A 403 -1.01 45.72 38.25
C TYR A 403 0.35 45.54 38.92
N GLN A 404 1.45 45.74 38.19
CA GLN A 404 2.82 45.47 38.71
C GLN A 404 3.77 46.65 38.64
N GLY A 405 3.27 47.83 38.27
CA GLY A 405 4.05 49.05 38.29
C GLY A 405 4.98 49.31 37.11
N LEU A 406 4.85 48.50 36.01
CA LEU A 406 5.55 48.78 34.75
C LEU A 406 5.07 50.14 34.21
N SER A 407 6.00 51.00 33.80
CA SER A 407 5.63 52.29 33.22
C SER A 407 4.94 52.13 31.85
N LYS A 408 4.13 53.09 31.45
CA LYS A 408 3.47 53.07 30.15
C LYS A 408 4.49 53.10 28.99
N GLU A 409 5.58 53.82 29.17
CA GLU A 409 6.69 53.93 28.22
C GLU A 409 7.37 52.56 28.03
N GLU A 410 7.68 51.85 29.11
CA GLU A 410 8.27 50.51 29.06
C GLU A 410 7.31 49.48 28.43
N MET A 411 6.03 49.53 28.75
CA MET A 411 5.00 48.72 28.13
C MET A 411 4.99 48.94 26.61
N GLU A 412 4.90 50.21 26.15
CA GLU A 412 4.83 50.49 24.72
C GLU A 412 6.12 50.10 23.98
N GLN A 413 7.29 50.30 24.61
CA GLN A 413 8.56 49.78 24.05
C GLN A 413 8.55 48.25 23.93
N GLY A 414 8.01 47.56 24.93
CA GLY A 414 7.84 46.11 24.89
C GLY A 414 6.91 45.67 23.75
N LEU A 415 5.74 46.32 23.64
CA LEU A 415 4.77 46.03 22.57
C LEU A 415 5.35 46.34 21.19
N GLU A 416 6.09 47.41 20.99
CA GLU A 416 6.71 47.75 19.71
C GLU A 416 7.78 46.73 19.33
N ARG A 417 8.51 46.18 20.29
CA ARG A 417 9.43 45.06 20.04
C ARG A 417 8.69 43.83 19.56
N LEU A 418 7.58 43.43 20.20
CA LEU A 418 6.75 42.32 19.77
C LEU A 418 6.17 42.54 18.37
N ARG A 419 5.70 43.77 18.03
CA ARG A 419 5.19 44.15 16.71
C ARG A 419 6.22 43.91 15.59
N ASN A 420 7.51 44.05 15.90
CA ASN A 420 8.62 43.92 14.95
C ASN A 420 9.32 42.54 15.01
N THR A 421 8.85 41.61 15.82
CA THR A 421 9.41 40.27 15.98
C THR A 421 8.61 39.29 15.17
N SER A 422 9.28 38.33 14.51
CA SER A 422 8.62 37.20 13.80
C SER A 422 9.35 35.90 14.04
N ASN A 423 8.61 34.88 14.43
CA ASN A 423 9.14 33.52 14.69
C ASN A 423 9.32 32.68 13.42
N ARG A 424 8.86 33.12 12.26
CA ARG A 424 8.82 32.32 11.01
C ARG A 424 10.17 31.73 10.64
N GLN A 425 11.24 32.52 10.79
CA GLN A 425 12.57 32.01 10.46
C GLN A 425 13.04 30.95 11.47
N GLN A 426 12.82 31.15 12.77
CA GLN A 426 13.19 30.14 13.77
C GLN A 426 12.39 28.87 13.62
N LEU A 427 11.10 28.90 13.29
CA LEU A 427 10.30 27.73 12.99
C LEU A 427 10.91 26.93 11.82
N LYS A 428 11.33 27.63 10.75
CA LYS A 428 11.99 26.99 9.60
C LYS A 428 13.34 26.37 9.98
N ASP A 429 14.15 27.08 10.73
CA ASP A 429 15.54 26.68 11.03
C ASP A 429 15.62 25.57 12.08
N TYR A 430 14.71 25.52 13.03
CA TYR A 430 14.79 24.63 14.18
C TYR A 430 13.75 23.51 14.22
N LEU A 431 12.60 23.65 13.54
CA LEU A 431 11.53 22.67 13.57
C LEU A 431 11.27 22.02 12.21
N MET A 432 11.83 22.58 11.13
CA MET A 432 11.65 22.00 9.80
C MET A 432 12.95 21.41 9.24
N GLN A 433 12.77 20.50 8.34
CA GLN A 433 13.85 19.89 7.54
C GLN A 433 13.36 19.60 6.13
N THR A 434 14.30 19.44 5.20
CA THR A 434 13.96 19.03 3.82
C THR A 434 13.35 17.62 3.84
N GLN A 435 12.16 17.48 3.28
CA GLN A 435 11.53 16.19 3.13
C GLN A 435 12.33 15.34 2.15
N LEU A 436 12.70 14.13 2.55
CA LEU A 436 13.47 13.19 1.76
C LEU A 436 12.87 11.79 1.82
N LEU A 437 12.34 11.32 0.69
CA LEU A 437 11.91 9.95 0.53
C LEU A 437 12.87 9.20 -0.38
N GLN A 438 13.36 8.06 0.09
CA GLN A 438 14.25 7.18 -0.64
C GLN A 438 13.63 5.78 -0.68
N GLN A 439 13.57 5.17 -1.84
CA GLN A 439 13.10 3.80 -1.98
C GLN A 439 14.04 3.01 -2.89
N TYR A 440 14.39 1.81 -2.46
CA TYR A 440 15.21 0.85 -3.19
C TYR A 440 14.46 -0.48 -3.25
N ASN A 441 14.26 -0.99 -4.43
CA ASN A 441 13.58 -2.25 -4.66
C ASN A 441 14.40 -3.13 -5.61
N VAL A 442 14.58 -4.38 -5.23
CA VAL A 442 15.21 -5.41 -6.05
C VAL A 442 14.25 -6.57 -6.17
N SER A 443 13.90 -6.97 -7.38
CA SER A 443 13.09 -8.15 -7.61
C SER A 443 13.77 -9.13 -8.55
N ILE A 444 13.54 -10.42 -8.28
CA ILE A 444 14.03 -11.54 -9.06
C ILE A 444 12.85 -12.39 -9.46
N SER A 445 12.66 -12.60 -10.74
CA SER A 445 11.64 -13.49 -11.27
C SER A 445 12.25 -14.57 -12.14
N GLY A 446 11.69 -15.77 -12.11
CA GLY A 446 12.16 -16.85 -12.95
C GLY A 446 11.35 -18.11 -12.75
N GLY A 447 11.54 -19.08 -13.63
CA GLY A 447 10.81 -20.33 -13.52
C GLY A 447 11.17 -21.36 -14.57
N THR A 448 10.58 -22.52 -14.45
CA THR A 448 10.60 -23.65 -15.38
C THR A 448 9.15 -23.98 -15.78
N GLU A 449 8.93 -24.98 -16.60
CA GLU A 449 7.58 -25.47 -16.91
C GLU A 449 6.78 -25.91 -15.67
N ARG A 450 7.47 -26.31 -14.59
CA ARG A 450 6.83 -26.80 -13.36
C ARG A 450 6.78 -25.79 -12.24
N MET A 451 7.67 -24.82 -12.21
CA MET A 451 7.80 -23.88 -11.10
C MET A 451 7.98 -22.46 -11.60
N SER A 452 7.28 -21.50 -11.02
CA SER A 452 7.54 -20.09 -11.22
C SER A 452 7.76 -19.42 -9.87
N ASN A 453 8.76 -18.53 -9.80
CA ASN A 453 9.15 -17.81 -8.60
C ASN A 453 9.24 -16.33 -8.90
N TYR A 454 8.75 -15.54 -7.97
CA TYR A 454 8.96 -14.10 -7.90
C TYR A 454 9.35 -13.75 -6.46
N MET A 455 10.39 -12.98 -6.28
CA MET A 455 10.82 -12.47 -4.98
C MET A 455 11.20 -11.01 -5.11
N SER A 456 10.78 -10.19 -4.17
CA SER A 456 11.21 -8.79 -4.07
C SER A 456 11.68 -8.45 -2.67
N LEU A 457 12.62 -7.51 -2.61
CA LEU A 457 13.15 -6.90 -1.39
C LEU A 457 13.05 -5.39 -1.57
N MET A 458 12.38 -4.71 -0.64
CA MET A 458 12.22 -3.27 -0.65
C MET A 458 12.72 -2.67 0.66
N TYR A 459 13.49 -1.60 0.55
CA TYR A 459 13.82 -0.70 1.65
C TYR A 459 13.34 0.71 1.30
N GLU A 460 12.71 1.37 2.25
CA GLU A 460 12.18 2.72 2.11
C GLU A 460 12.47 3.51 3.38
N LYS A 461 12.96 4.73 3.19
CA LYS A 461 13.14 5.70 4.25
C LYS A 461 12.48 7.01 3.86
N ASN A 462 11.67 7.56 4.78
CA ASN A 462 10.99 8.84 4.61
C ASN A 462 11.33 9.74 5.80
N ASP A 463 12.04 10.82 5.56
CA ASP A 463 12.21 11.92 6.49
C ASP A 463 11.17 12.98 6.12
N GLU A 464 10.23 13.30 7.03
CA GLU A 464 9.16 14.28 6.79
C GLU A 464 9.66 15.73 6.92
N SER A 465 8.82 16.71 6.59
CA SER A 465 9.19 18.13 6.62
C SER A 465 9.41 18.70 8.02
N THR A 466 9.00 18.01 9.08
CA THR A 466 9.30 18.38 10.48
C THR A 466 10.35 17.48 11.07
N ILE A 467 11.24 18.03 11.91
CA ILE A 467 12.28 17.24 12.57
C ILE A 467 11.69 16.13 13.44
N LYS A 468 12.43 15.03 13.60
CA LYS A 468 12.01 13.84 14.35
C LYS A 468 10.67 13.24 13.89
N ARG A 469 10.35 13.41 12.62
CA ARG A 469 9.23 12.72 11.99
C ARG A 469 9.70 11.98 10.76
N GLY A 470 9.33 10.71 10.70
CA GLY A 470 9.68 9.87 9.57
C GLY A 470 9.51 8.40 9.87
N TYR A 471 9.87 7.57 8.92
CA TYR A 471 9.86 6.11 9.08
C TYR A 471 10.91 5.43 8.23
N GLU A 472 11.28 4.23 8.66
CA GLU A 472 12.02 3.25 7.87
C GLU A 472 11.15 2.02 7.69
N LYS A 473 11.04 1.53 6.45
CA LYS A 473 10.21 0.37 6.10
C LYS A 473 11.02 -0.64 5.30
N PHE A 474 10.90 -1.89 5.68
CA PHE A 474 11.49 -3.03 5.00
C PHE A 474 10.41 -4.03 4.62
N MET A 475 10.40 -4.52 3.38
CA MET A 475 9.46 -5.52 2.90
C MET A 475 10.15 -6.64 2.14
N ILE A 476 9.64 -7.85 2.32
CA ILE A 476 9.99 -9.03 1.54
C ILE A 476 8.69 -9.63 1.00
N ASN A 477 8.60 -9.83 -0.31
CA ASN A 477 7.51 -10.57 -0.94
C ASN A 477 8.06 -11.77 -1.70
N TYR A 478 7.39 -12.90 -1.55
CA TYR A 478 7.72 -14.13 -2.26
C TYR A 478 6.45 -14.77 -2.81
N ASN A 479 6.43 -15.04 -4.09
CA ASN A 479 5.32 -15.69 -4.79
C ASN A 479 5.87 -16.90 -5.58
N ASN A 480 5.41 -18.07 -5.21
CA ASN A 480 5.77 -19.35 -5.83
C ASN A 480 4.53 -20.08 -6.32
N SER A 481 4.61 -20.63 -7.52
CA SER A 481 3.63 -21.56 -8.05
C SER A 481 4.34 -22.82 -8.52
N TYR A 482 3.92 -23.98 -8.02
CA TYR A 482 4.52 -25.28 -8.31
C TYR A 482 3.49 -26.29 -8.83
N LYS A 483 3.69 -26.78 -10.03
CA LYS A 483 2.91 -27.88 -10.61
C LYS A 483 3.38 -29.21 -10.02
N VAL A 484 2.70 -29.65 -8.96
CA VAL A 484 3.00 -30.92 -8.27
C VAL A 484 2.79 -32.10 -9.22
N THR A 485 1.66 -32.08 -9.93
CA THR A 485 1.32 -33.05 -10.99
C THR A 485 0.69 -32.30 -12.18
N LYS A 486 0.30 -33.00 -13.23
CA LYS A 486 -0.42 -32.39 -14.37
C LYS A 486 -1.79 -31.81 -13.99
N TRP A 487 -2.40 -32.31 -12.91
CA TRP A 487 -3.73 -31.93 -12.46
C TRP A 487 -3.72 -31.13 -11.14
N LEU A 488 -2.57 -31.02 -10.43
CA LEU A 488 -2.47 -30.34 -9.13
C LEU A 488 -1.37 -29.27 -9.17
N THR A 489 -1.74 -28.04 -8.84
CA THR A 489 -0.84 -26.90 -8.65
C THR A 489 -0.94 -26.39 -7.21
N ALA A 490 0.21 -26.20 -6.57
CA ALA A 490 0.34 -25.56 -5.26
C ALA A 490 0.90 -24.14 -5.42
N ASN A 491 0.35 -23.19 -4.66
CA ASN A 491 0.79 -21.81 -4.66
C ASN A 491 1.14 -21.39 -3.23
N LEU A 492 2.23 -20.64 -3.09
CA LEU A 492 2.65 -20.03 -1.83
C LEU A 492 2.93 -18.57 -2.08
N ILE A 493 2.26 -17.68 -1.33
CA ILE A 493 2.54 -16.25 -1.33
C ILE A 493 2.86 -15.85 0.11
N THR A 494 3.98 -15.15 0.30
CA THR A 494 4.42 -14.69 1.62
C THR A 494 4.82 -13.23 1.53
N THR A 495 4.34 -12.41 2.46
CA THR A 495 4.73 -11.02 2.64
C THR A 495 5.21 -10.83 4.07
N LEU A 496 6.37 -10.23 4.25
CA LEU A 496 6.92 -9.79 5.53
C LEU A 496 7.16 -8.29 5.43
N GLN A 497 6.75 -7.54 6.46
CA GLN A 497 6.99 -6.10 6.55
C GLN A 497 7.38 -5.72 7.98
N ARG A 498 8.34 -4.81 8.07
CA ARG A 498 8.62 -4.05 9.29
C ARG A 498 8.68 -2.57 8.96
N LYS A 499 7.95 -1.76 9.72
CA LYS A 499 7.95 -0.30 9.66
C LYS A 499 8.23 0.26 11.05
N ASP A 500 9.36 0.95 11.18
CA ASP A 500 9.73 1.68 12.39
C ASP A 500 9.47 3.17 12.12
N GLN A 501 8.53 3.75 12.86
CA GLN A 501 8.11 5.15 12.72
C GLN A 501 8.47 5.94 13.95
N GLU A 502 8.99 7.16 13.75
CA GLU A 502 9.26 8.13 14.82
C GLU A 502 8.43 9.39 14.60
N THR A 503 7.93 9.98 15.69
CA THR A 503 7.25 11.28 15.67
C THR A 503 7.65 12.09 16.88
N SER A 504 7.73 13.41 16.69
CA SER A 504 8.01 14.36 17.78
C SER A 504 6.79 14.65 18.66
N GLY A 505 5.60 14.15 18.29
CA GLY A 505 4.36 14.48 18.97
C GLY A 505 3.93 15.95 18.77
N VAL A 506 4.53 16.67 17.82
CA VAL A 506 4.13 18.02 17.40
C VAL A 506 3.95 17.99 15.88
N THR A 507 2.82 18.50 15.42
CA THR A 507 2.48 18.60 13.99
C THR A 507 2.76 20.01 13.49
N ILE A 508 2.91 20.16 12.17
CA ILE A 508 3.10 21.49 11.55
C ILE A 508 1.90 22.40 11.78
N GLY A 509 0.68 21.85 11.90
CA GLY A 509 -0.53 22.61 12.24
C GLY A 509 -0.48 23.21 13.63
N GLU A 510 0.23 22.59 14.58
CA GLU A 510 0.38 23.09 15.95
C GLU A 510 1.32 24.32 16.04
N PHE A 511 2.10 24.61 14.99
CA PHE A 511 2.89 25.85 14.94
C PHE A 511 2.01 27.08 15.00
N SER A 512 0.77 27.01 14.52
CA SER A 512 -0.22 28.07 14.62
C SER A 512 -0.70 28.36 16.04
N ASN A 513 -0.39 27.49 17.01
CA ASN A 513 -0.67 27.75 18.42
C ASN A 513 0.27 28.81 19.02
N LEU A 514 1.42 29.03 18.37
CA LEU A 514 2.33 30.12 18.77
C LEU A 514 1.87 31.43 18.16
N SER A 515 1.83 32.52 18.97
CA SER A 515 1.69 33.84 18.42
C SER A 515 2.88 34.16 17.50
N PRO A 516 2.69 34.92 16.40
CA PRO A 516 3.74 35.15 15.41
C PRO A 516 5.00 35.82 15.96
N TYR A 517 4.93 36.47 17.13
CA TYR A 517 6.05 37.11 17.85
C TYR A 517 6.69 36.20 18.92
N GLU A 518 6.14 35.00 19.20
CA GLU A 518 6.71 34.04 20.18
C GLU A 518 7.90 33.30 19.58
N MET A 519 9.10 33.66 20.01
CA MET A 519 10.34 33.06 19.55
C MET A 519 10.59 31.68 20.22
N LEU A 520 11.29 30.76 19.54
CA LEU A 520 11.73 29.50 20.11
C LEU A 520 12.97 29.66 20.99
N LEU A 521 13.89 30.52 20.58
CA LEU A 521 15.11 30.82 21.30
C LEU A 521 15.25 32.35 21.48
N ASN A 522 15.78 32.74 22.61
CA ASN A 522 16.21 34.10 22.88
C ASN A 522 17.50 34.43 22.11
N GLU A 523 17.93 35.70 22.10
CA GLU A 523 19.15 36.16 21.42
C GLU A 523 20.42 35.48 21.96
N ASP A 524 20.45 35.08 23.23
CA ASP A 524 21.54 34.37 23.87
C ASP A 524 21.54 32.84 23.57
N GLY A 525 20.57 32.35 22.80
CA GLY A 525 20.39 30.92 22.47
C GLY A 525 19.69 30.11 23.57
N SER A 526 19.25 30.69 24.65
CA SER A 526 18.41 30.02 25.65
C SER A 526 16.98 29.83 25.13
N TYR A 527 16.25 28.84 25.70
CA TYR A 527 14.87 28.61 25.33
C TYR A 527 13.96 29.79 25.74
N ALA A 528 13.23 30.37 24.80
CA ALA A 528 12.20 31.34 25.09
C ALA A 528 10.96 30.67 25.71
N THR A 529 10.23 31.33 26.56
CA THR A 529 8.94 30.83 27.05
C THR A 529 7.89 31.05 25.99
N ASN A 530 7.29 29.93 25.53
CA ASN A 530 6.18 29.94 24.58
C ASN A 530 4.90 29.49 25.27
N LEU A 531 3.76 29.69 24.58
CA LEU A 531 2.45 29.21 25.00
C LEU A 531 2.33 29.27 26.52
N ASN A 532 2.03 30.41 27.05
CA ASN A 532 1.86 30.59 28.48
C ASN A 532 0.67 29.72 28.94
N VAL A 533 0.98 28.48 29.35
CA VAL A 533 0.00 27.53 29.93
C VAL A 533 -0.48 28.13 31.27
N TYR A 534 0.40 28.87 31.93
CA TYR A 534 0.12 29.53 33.18
C TYR A 534 0.43 31.02 33.05
N ASN A 535 -0.23 31.84 33.86
CA ASN A 535 0.14 33.23 34.04
C ASN A 535 1.50 33.31 34.74
N ARG A 536 2.54 33.72 34.01
CA ARG A 536 3.92 33.73 34.48
C ARG A 536 4.09 34.65 35.66
N ALA A 537 3.51 35.85 35.59
CA ALA A 537 3.61 36.87 36.64
C ALA A 537 2.98 36.42 37.98
N GLU A 538 1.94 35.58 37.92
CA GLU A 538 1.35 35.03 39.14
C GLU A 538 2.09 33.76 39.60
N LEU A 539 2.63 32.97 38.66
CA LEU A 539 3.41 31.78 38.94
C LEU A 539 4.74 32.12 39.65
N GLU A 540 5.42 33.20 39.23
CA GLU A 540 6.66 33.68 39.81
C GLU A 540 6.54 34.18 41.26
N LYS A 541 5.32 34.44 41.76
CA LYS A 541 5.07 34.74 43.17
C LYS A 541 5.13 33.53 44.07
N LEU A 542 5.17 32.33 43.53
CA LEU A 542 5.25 31.08 44.25
C LEU A 542 6.72 30.67 44.45
N PRO A 543 7.01 29.87 45.52
CA PRO A 543 8.37 29.40 45.80
C PRO A 543 8.82 28.30 44.79
N LEU A 544 9.01 28.69 43.51
CA LEU A 544 9.35 27.78 42.43
C LEU A 544 10.66 27.01 42.68
N GLU A 545 11.60 27.63 43.37
CA GLU A 545 12.88 27.04 43.75
C GLU A 545 12.76 25.85 44.73
N LYS A 546 11.61 25.73 45.41
CA LYS A 546 11.31 24.59 46.31
C LYS A 546 10.59 23.48 45.59
N LEU A 547 10.09 23.70 44.39
CA LEU A 547 9.43 22.65 43.59
C LEU A 547 10.44 21.66 43.02
N PRO A 548 10.03 20.43 42.69
CA PRO A 548 10.92 19.45 42.08
C PRO A 548 11.60 19.97 40.81
N TYR A 549 10.91 20.79 40.03
CA TYR A 549 11.46 21.54 38.89
C TYR A 549 11.20 23.03 39.08
N SER A 550 12.26 23.79 39.24
CA SER A 550 12.16 25.24 39.34
C SER A 550 11.76 25.93 38.04
N ASP A 551 12.16 25.34 36.90
CA ASP A 551 11.74 25.77 35.57
C ASP A 551 10.40 25.08 35.18
N TRP A 552 9.34 25.86 35.16
CA TRP A 552 7.98 25.38 34.79
C TRP A 552 7.49 26.02 33.49
N SER A 553 8.41 26.48 32.65
CA SER A 553 8.10 27.10 31.36
C SER A 553 7.86 26.06 30.25
N TYR A 554 7.03 26.41 29.26
CA TYR A 554 6.84 25.65 28.02
C TYR A 554 7.71 26.25 26.91
N ASN A 555 8.29 25.39 26.11
CA ASN A 555 8.94 25.76 24.86
C ASN A 555 8.77 24.64 23.82
N MET A 556 8.22 24.97 22.66
CA MET A 556 7.90 23.98 21.61
C MET A 556 9.13 23.22 21.11
N LEU A 557 10.26 23.89 20.89
CA LEU A 557 11.49 23.24 20.45
C LEU A 557 12.04 22.27 21.50
N ARG A 558 11.93 22.64 22.78
CA ARG A 558 12.34 21.79 23.90
C ARG A 558 11.45 20.55 24.03
N GLU A 559 10.15 20.71 23.81
CA GLU A 559 9.21 19.57 23.74
C GLU A 559 9.62 18.59 22.61
N VAL A 560 9.80 19.09 21.38
CA VAL A 560 10.21 18.26 20.24
C VAL A 560 11.53 17.54 20.53
N ARG A 561 12.50 18.23 21.14
CA ARG A 561 13.80 17.61 21.45
C ARG A 561 13.72 16.57 22.56
N GLY A 562 12.87 16.79 23.56
CA GLY A 562 12.70 15.95 24.74
C GLY A 562 11.80 14.73 24.52
N ARG A 563 11.01 14.68 23.45
CA ARG A 563 10.11 13.58 23.13
C ARG A 563 10.76 12.54 22.23
N GLU A 564 10.45 11.26 22.47
CA GLU A 564 10.77 10.15 21.60
C GLU A 564 9.53 9.24 21.51
N TYR A 565 8.75 9.44 20.48
CA TYR A 565 7.54 8.65 20.22
C TYR A 565 7.82 7.71 19.07
N LYS A 566 7.88 6.41 19.35
CA LYS A 566 8.21 5.36 18.39
C LYS A 566 7.09 4.35 18.28
N THR A 567 6.78 3.97 17.05
CA THR A 567 5.84 2.91 16.72
C THR A 567 6.51 1.93 15.78
N THR A 568 6.56 0.66 16.18
CA THR A 568 7.05 -0.44 15.34
C THR A 568 5.88 -1.29 14.89
N ASN A 569 5.67 -1.37 13.58
CA ASN A 569 4.68 -2.24 12.96
C ASN A 569 5.39 -3.41 12.28
N THR A 570 5.05 -4.63 12.70
CA THR A 570 5.55 -5.86 12.08
C THR A 570 4.37 -6.66 11.53
N MET A 571 4.38 -6.95 10.23
CA MET A 571 3.34 -7.72 9.57
C MET A 571 3.93 -8.92 8.86
N TYR A 572 3.24 -10.04 8.94
CA TYR A 572 3.48 -11.20 8.10
C TYR A 572 2.16 -11.78 7.60
N ARG A 573 2.16 -12.12 6.32
CA ARG A 573 1.03 -12.74 5.62
C ARG A 573 1.52 -13.96 4.87
N VAL A 574 0.84 -15.07 5.04
CA VAL A 574 1.12 -16.32 4.33
C VAL A 574 -0.18 -16.81 3.69
N GLN A 575 -0.14 -17.06 2.40
CA GLN A 575 -1.25 -17.62 1.63
C GLN A 575 -0.80 -18.93 1.00
N LEU A 576 -1.58 -19.98 1.21
CA LEU A 576 -1.41 -21.28 0.60
C LEU A 576 -2.61 -21.58 -0.29
N GLY A 577 -2.36 -22.00 -1.53
CA GLY A 577 -3.40 -22.38 -2.48
C GLY A 577 -3.13 -23.73 -3.09
N LEU A 578 -4.16 -24.54 -3.23
CA LEU A 578 -4.15 -25.81 -3.98
C LEU A 578 -5.21 -25.72 -5.07
N ASN A 579 -4.80 -25.83 -6.32
CA ASN A 579 -5.71 -25.89 -7.46
C ASN A 579 -5.61 -27.27 -8.11
N ALA A 580 -6.73 -28.00 -8.12
CA ALA A 580 -6.82 -29.34 -8.65
C ALA A 580 -7.81 -29.38 -9.82
N GLN A 581 -7.34 -29.75 -11.00
CA GLN A 581 -8.20 -30.03 -12.15
C GLN A 581 -8.84 -31.42 -12.00
N ILE A 582 -10.14 -31.44 -11.69
CA ILE A 582 -10.88 -32.71 -11.49
C ILE A 582 -11.19 -33.37 -12.84
N ILE A 583 -11.79 -32.59 -13.75
CA ILE A 583 -12.03 -32.97 -15.14
C ILE A 583 -11.81 -31.72 -16.02
N LYS A 584 -11.84 -31.92 -17.35
CA LYS A 584 -11.73 -30.77 -18.27
C LYS A 584 -12.85 -29.75 -17.97
N GLY A 585 -12.45 -28.53 -17.68
CA GLY A 585 -13.35 -27.43 -17.36
C GLY A 585 -13.76 -27.32 -15.89
N LEU A 586 -13.58 -28.36 -15.04
CA LEU A 586 -13.91 -28.33 -13.61
C LEU A 586 -12.65 -28.37 -12.76
N ASN A 587 -12.44 -27.31 -12.00
CA ASN A 587 -11.32 -27.18 -11.07
C ASN A 587 -11.83 -26.99 -9.64
N TYR A 588 -11.15 -27.63 -8.68
CA TYR A 588 -11.31 -27.36 -7.26
C TYR A 588 -10.16 -26.46 -6.79
N ASP A 589 -10.49 -25.38 -6.07
CA ASP A 589 -9.55 -24.41 -5.52
C ASP A 589 -9.74 -24.36 -4.01
N MET A 590 -8.70 -24.70 -3.27
CA MET A 590 -8.63 -24.58 -1.82
C MET A 590 -7.59 -23.55 -1.47
N ARG A 591 -7.93 -22.58 -0.63
CA ARG A 591 -7.02 -21.54 -0.20
C ARG A 591 -7.09 -21.29 1.29
N VAL A 592 -5.95 -21.00 1.88
CA VAL A 592 -5.80 -20.63 3.30
C VAL A 592 -4.94 -19.38 3.37
N GLN A 593 -5.35 -18.40 4.16
CA GLN A 593 -4.55 -17.24 4.52
C GLN A 593 -4.42 -17.14 6.03
N TYR A 594 -3.22 -16.83 6.47
CA TYR A 594 -2.95 -16.29 7.79
C TYR A 594 -2.22 -14.95 7.66
N GLU A 595 -2.71 -13.93 8.34
CA GLU A 595 -2.09 -12.62 8.42
C GLU A 595 -2.03 -12.18 9.87
N SER A 596 -0.90 -11.64 10.31
CA SER A 596 -0.77 -11.01 11.61
C SER A 596 0.00 -9.71 11.49
N THR A 597 -0.49 -8.69 12.18
CA THR A 597 0.14 -7.38 12.30
C THR A 597 0.26 -7.02 13.78
N SER A 598 1.47 -6.82 14.25
CA SER A 598 1.76 -6.33 15.59
C SER A 598 2.19 -4.87 15.51
N SER A 599 1.50 -3.99 16.23
CA SER A 599 1.83 -2.58 16.40
C SER A 599 2.23 -2.32 17.84
N GLU A 600 3.48 -1.98 18.07
CA GLU A 600 4.03 -1.65 19.39
C GLU A 600 4.42 -0.17 19.42
N TYR A 601 3.89 0.58 20.38
CA TYR A 601 4.29 1.96 20.61
C TYR A 601 5.04 2.15 21.92
N LYS A 602 6.01 3.07 21.88
CA LYS A 602 6.78 3.54 23.04
C LYS A 602 6.91 5.05 22.95
N ASN A 603 6.21 5.76 23.83
CA ASN A 603 6.21 7.21 23.91
C ASN A 603 6.94 7.63 25.17
N TYR A 604 8.10 8.23 25.00
CA TYR A 604 8.94 8.72 26.06
C TYR A 604 8.98 10.24 26.06
N ASP A 605 8.58 10.83 27.17
CA ASP A 605 8.75 12.23 27.50
C ASP A 605 9.88 12.34 28.50
N SER A 606 11.01 12.96 28.12
CA SER A 606 12.13 13.18 29.03
C SER A 606 11.79 14.22 30.10
N GLU A 607 12.58 14.32 31.15
CA GLU A 607 12.43 15.36 32.20
C GLU A 607 12.63 16.78 31.69
N ASP A 608 13.19 16.96 30.49
CA ASP A 608 13.30 18.25 29.84
C ASP A 608 11.97 18.75 29.25
N THR A 609 11.01 17.87 29.00
CA THR A 609 9.70 18.26 28.46
C THR A 609 8.88 19.01 29.52
N PHE A 610 8.12 20.00 29.08
CA PHE A 610 7.11 20.65 29.93
C PHE A 610 6.11 19.61 30.46
N TYR A 611 5.73 18.63 29.63
CA TYR A 611 4.80 17.59 30.05
C TYR A 611 5.27 16.88 31.33
N ALA A 612 6.52 16.40 31.36
CA ALA A 612 7.06 15.69 32.53
C ALA A 612 7.22 16.63 33.72
N ARG A 613 7.77 17.83 33.53
CA ARG A 613 7.95 18.84 34.59
C ARG A 613 6.63 19.30 35.16
N ASN A 614 5.67 19.62 34.29
CA ASN A 614 4.33 20.04 34.69
C ASN A 614 3.62 18.96 35.50
N LEU A 615 3.73 17.69 35.04
CA LEU A 615 3.11 16.57 35.73
C LEU A 615 3.65 16.43 37.16
N VAL A 616 4.98 16.44 37.32
CA VAL A 616 5.62 16.34 38.66
C VAL A 616 5.29 17.52 39.57
N ASN A 617 5.40 18.76 39.04
CA ASN A 617 5.12 19.96 39.81
C ASN A 617 3.62 20.09 40.18
N SER A 618 2.73 19.84 39.26
CA SER A 618 1.27 19.91 39.52
C SER A 618 0.78 18.85 40.49
N TYR A 619 1.48 17.74 40.60
CA TYR A 619 1.19 16.67 41.59
C TYR A 619 2.04 16.80 42.87
N THR A 620 2.66 17.98 43.12
CA THR A 620 3.36 18.31 44.38
C THR A 620 2.36 18.90 45.36
N GLU A 621 2.40 18.49 46.60
CA GLU A 621 1.60 19.05 47.70
C GLU A 621 2.01 20.49 47.93
N TYR A 622 1.06 21.39 48.09
CA TYR A 622 1.32 22.77 48.39
C TYR A 622 0.29 23.34 49.35
N ASN A 623 0.78 23.92 50.42
CA ASN A 623 -0.05 24.66 51.37
C ASN A 623 0.03 26.16 51.04
N ASN A 624 -1.07 26.74 50.57
CA ASN A 624 -1.11 28.14 50.19
C ASN A 624 -1.04 29.11 51.37
N GLU A 625 -1.47 28.68 52.58
CA GLU A 625 -1.44 29.52 53.78
C GLU A 625 -0.04 29.65 54.34
N THR A 626 0.68 28.51 54.45
CA THR A 626 2.06 28.45 55.01
C THR A 626 3.14 28.59 53.94
N GLN A 627 2.77 28.54 52.64
CA GLN A 627 3.67 28.51 51.49
C GLN A 627 4.68 27.32 51.55
N GLU A 628 4.30 26.26 52.23
CA GLU A 628 5.10 25.08 52.33
C GLU A 628 4.85 24.16 51.10
N VAL A 629 5.95 23.72 50.51
CA VAL A 629 5.99 22.74 49.42
C VAL A 629 6.25 21.36 50.02
N GLY A 630 5.31 20.46 49.85
CA GLY A 630 5.43 19.06 50.30
C GLY A 630 6.08 18.17 49.26
N VAL A 631 5.78 16.89 49.32
CA VAL A 631 6.33 15.86 48.47
C VAL A 631 5.52 15.73 47.18
N SER A 632 6.19 15.59 46.05
CA SER A 632 5.49 15.25 44.79
C SER A 632 4.98 13.82 44.85
N ARG A 633 3.72 13.65 44.45
CA ARG A 633 3.08 12.34 44.33
C ARG A 633 3.57 11.58 43.07
N ILE A 634 4.18 12.24 42.13
CA ILE A 634 4.81 11.68 40.93
C ILE A 634 6.34 11.82 41.04
N PRO A 635 7.12 10.72 40.92
CA PRO A 635 8.58 10.78 41.01
C PRO A 635 9.19 11.68 39.92
N LYS A 636 10.24 12.42 40.30
CA LYS A 636 11.03 13.22 39.34
C LYS A 636 11.70 12.32 38.29
N GLY A 637 11.69 12.75 37.05
CA GLY A 637 12.23 12.04 35.89
C GLY A 637 11.27 12.03 34.70
N GLY A 638 11.60 11.29 33.65
CA GLY A 638 10.76 11.17 32.49
C GLY A 638 9.52 10.31 32.69
N VAL A 639 8.63 10.33 31.71
CA VAL A 639 7.44 9.49 31.67
C VAL A 639 7.48 8.58 30.43
N LEU A 640 7.30 7.26 30.63
CA LEU A 640 7.23 6.30 29.54
C LEU A 640 5.83 5.69 29.49
N ARG A 641 5.23 5.74 28.31
CA ARG A 641 3.95 5.12 27.97
C ARG A 641 4.16 4.11 26.86
N SER A 642 3.65 2.93 27.00
CA SER A 642 3.80 1.87 26.01
C SER A 642 2.58 0.97 25.91
N GLY A 643 2.43 0.35 24.78
CA GLY A 643 1.38 -0.64 24.55
C GLY A 643 1.60 -1.39 23.25
N LYS A 644 0.82 -2.43 23.07
CA LYS A 644 0.85 -3.31 21.91
C LYS A 644 -0.57 -3.57 21.44
N THR A 645 -0.79 -3.53 20.14
CA THR A 645 -2.01 -4.03 19.49
C THR A 645 -1.61 -5.09 18.48
N GLU A 646 -2.27 -6.23 18.54
CA GLU A 646 -2.07 -7.35 17.63
C GLU A 646 -3.37 -7.63 16.87
N TYR A 647 -3.27 -7.67 15.54
CA TYR A 647 -4.35 -8.05 14.64
C TYR A 647 -3.98 -9.39 14.02
N SER A 648 -4.87 -10.37 14.07
CA SER A 648 -4.68 -11.62 13.36
C SER A 648 -5.91 -11.97 12.53
N ASN A 649 -5.69 -12.56 11.36
CA ASN A 649 -6.73 -12.89 10.38
C ASN A 649 -6.50 -14.28 9.82
N TYR A 650 -7.51 -15.13 9.94
CA TYR A 650 -7.55 -16.47 9.35
C TYR A 650 -8.65 -16.51 8.29
N VAL A 651 -8.32 -16.92 7.08
CA VAL A 651 -9.31 -17.14 6.02
C VAL A 651 -9.12 -18.51 5.42
N PHE A 652 -10.18 -19.27 5.35
CA PHE A 652 -10.24 -20.58 4.70
C PHE A 652 -11.33 -20.56 3.64
N ARG A 653 -10.96 -20.90 2.40
CA ARG A 653 -11.86 -20.91 1.25
C ARG A 653 -11.78 -22.23 0.50
N ASN A 654 -12.95 -22.78 0.15
CA ASN A 654 -13.08 -23.90 -0.77
C ASN A 654 -14.03 -23.50 -1.89
N GLN A 655 -13.65 -23.77 -3.13
CA GLN A 655 -14.39 -23.35 -4.30
C GLN A 655 -14.29 -24.38 -5.43
N LEU A 656 -15.40 -24.61 -6.11
CA LEU A 656 -15.46 -25.31 -7.38
C LEU A 656 -15.63 -24.28 -8.50
N ASN A 657 -14.84 -24.43 -9.56
CA ASN A 657 -14.89 -23.57 -10.74
C ASN A 657 -15.16 -24.42 -11.96
N TYR A 658 -16.18 -24.07 -12.73
CA TYR A 658 -16.52 -24.69 -14.00
C TYR A 658 -16.48 -23.68 -15.13
N ASN A 659 -15.65 -23.95 -16.14
CA ASN A 659 -15.54 -23.14 -17.34
C ASN A 659 -15.53 -24.07 -18.55
N ASN A 660 -16.50 -23.91 -19.44
CA ASN A 660 -16.59 -24.71 -20.65
C ASN A 660 -17.29 -23.98 -21.78
N SER A 661 -16.96 -24.35 -23.01
CA SER A 661 -17.60 -23.87 -24.23
C SER A 661 -18.19 -25.05 -24.97
N PHE A 662 -19.46 -24.92 -25.40
CA PHE A 662 -20.20 -25.93 -26.12
C PHE A 662 -20.62 -25.42 -27.50
N ALA A 663 -20.53 -26.29 -28.51
CA ALA A 663 -20.96 -25.99 -29.86
C ALA A 663 -20.43 -24.64 -30.40
N GLU A 664 -19.23 -24.25 -29.97
CA GLU A 664 -18.53 -23.01 -30.37
C GLU A 664 -19.27 -21.69 -30.03
N LYS A 665 -20.56 -21.75 -29.64
CA LYS A 665 -21.43 -20.60 -29.39
C LYS A 665 -21.85 -20.41 -27.94
N HIS A 666 -21.80 -21.44 -27.12
CA HIS A 666 -22.27 -21.40 -25.75
C HIS A 666 -21.10 -21.43 -24.80
N GLU A 667 -20.88 -20.38 -24.07
CA GLU A 667 -19.86 -20.29 -23.04
C GLU A 667 -20.48 -20.21 -21.66
N ILE A 668 -20.12 -21.13 -20.78
CA ILE A 668 -20.58 -21.18 -19.39
C ILE A 668 -19.38 -21.01 -18.46
N SER A 669 -19.50 -20.09 -17.50
CA SER A 669 -18.62 -19.96 -16.36
C SER A 669 -19.45 -20.03 -15.08
N ALA A 670 -19.10 -20.92 -14.17
CA ALA A 670 -19.80 -21.05 -12.90
C ALA A 670 -18.79 -21.29 -11.78
N LEU A 671 -19.08 -20.75 -10.61
CA LEU A 671 -18.37 -21.11 -9.40
C LEU A 671 -19.34 -21.22 -8.23
N ALA A 672 -19.01 -22.07 -7.26
CA ALA A 672 -19.68 -22.18 -5.98
C ALA A 672 -18.65 -22.47 -4.89
N GLY A 673 -18.83 -21.87 -3.72
CA GLY A 673 -17.86 -22.04 -2.65
C GLY A 673 -18.37 -21.67 -1.27
N ILE A 674 -17.50 -21.96 -0.30
CA ILE A 674 -17.65 -21.60 1.11
C ILE A 674 -16.38 -20.88 1.56
N GLU A 675 -16.57 -19.83 2.37
CA GLU A 675 -15.50 -19.10 3.01
C GLU A 675 -15.78 -18.95 4.50
N ILE A 676 -14.77 -19.22 5.32
CA ILE A 676 -14.80 -19.02 6.76
C ILE A 676 -13.66 -18.07 7.09
N SER A 677 -13.94 -17.02 7.86
CA SER A 677 -12.89 -16.09 8.30
C SER A 677 -13.10 -15.65 9.75
N GLN A 678 -11.98 -15.43 10.43
CA GLN A 678 -11.92 -14.89 11.78
C GLN A 678 -10.89 -13.77 11.83
N TYR A 679 -11.25 -12.68 12.49
CA TYR A 679 -10.43 -11.49 12.69
C TYR A 679 -10.37 -11.21 14.18
N ASP A 680 -9.18 -11.38 14.77
CA ASP A 680 -8.93 -11.11 16.18
C ASP A 680 -8.13 -9.82 16.33
N THR A 681 -8.50 -9.01 17.32
CA THR A 681 -7.78 -7.81 17.71
C THR A 681 -7.53 -7.88 19.20
N GLU A 682 -6.27 -7.91 19.59
CA GLU A 682 -5.84 -7.94 20.98
C GLU A 682 -5.03 -6.68 21.28
N GLY A 683 -5.40 -5.97 22.33
CA GLY A 683 -4.72 -4.77 22.76
C GLY A 683 -4.23 -4.90 24.20
N THR A 684 -3.02 -4.42 24.45
CA THR A 684 -2.45 -4.28 25.78
C THR A 684 -1.89 -2.88 25.93
N VAL A 685 -2.35 -2.13 26.94
CA VAL A 685 -1.77 -0.85 27.32
C VAL A 685 -1.08 -1.07 28.67
N ASN A 686 0.22 -0.84 28.73
CA ASN A 686 1.00 -1.00 29.93
C ASN A 686 0.78 0.15 30.92
N PRO A 687 1.02 -0.05 32.22
CA PRO A 687 1.07 1.01 33.20
C PRO A 687 2.02 2.13 32.78
N TYR A 688 1.69 3.38 33.14
CA TYR A 688 2.62 4.48 32.96
C TYR A 688 3.84 4.29 33.86
N VAL A 689 5.02 4.50 33.30
CA VAL A 689 6.29 4.39 34.04
C VAL A 689 6.76 5.81 34.34
N TYR A 690 6.64 6.22 35.58
CA TYR A 690 7.09 7.51 36.10
C TYR A 690 8.52 7.49 36.61
N GLY A 691 9.15 8.65 36.66
CA GLY A 691 10.54 8.77 37.09
C GLY A 691 11.52 7.95 36.26
N TYR A 692 11.17 7.74 34.98
CA TYR A 692 11.95 6.93 34.06
C TYR A 692 13.24 7.65 33.63
N ASN A 693 14.37 6.98 33.85
CA ASN A 693 15.68 7.40 33.40
C ASN A 693 16.13 6.47 32.27
N LYS A 694 16.15 6.98 31.03
CA LYS A 694 16.48 6.20 29.85
C LYS A 694 17.94 5.72 29.82
N GLU A 695 18.89 6.52 30.33
CA GLU A 695 20.31 6.16 30.32
C GLU A 695 20.61 5.00 31.29
N LYS A 696 19.97 5.03 32.43
CA LYS A 696 20.12 4.00 33.46
C LYS A 696 19.13 2.85 33.30
N ASN A 697 18.10 3.00 32.45
CA ASN A 697 16.98 2.08 32.31
C ASN A 697 16.31 1.76 33.67
N THR A 698 16.09 2.79 34.47
CA THR A 698 15.47 2.67 35.79
C THR A 698 14.20 3.50 35.86
N SER A 699 13.30 3.16 36.75
CA SER A 699 12.06 3.88 37.03
C SER A 699 11.78 3.94 38.52
N SER A 700 10.88 4.80 38.92
CA SER A 700 10.39 4.90 40.26
C SER A 700 8.88 4.68 40.34
N VAL A 701 8.42 4.03 41.39
CA VAL A 701 6.98 3.88 41.63
C VAL A 701 6.48 5.14 42.32
N PRO A 702 5.29 5.67 42.00
CA PRO A 702 4.67 6.74 42.72
C PRO A 702 4.61 6.41 44.21
N PRO A 703 5.09 7.31 45.13
CA PRO A 703 5.29 6.99 46.55
C PRO A 703 3.99 6.60 47.27
N TYR A 704 2.85 7.02 46.76
CA TYR A 704 1.55 6.71 47.35
C TYR A 704 0.68 5.82 46.45
N GLY A 705 1.29 5.17 45.42
CA GLY A 705 0.59 4.31 44.48
C GLY A 705 -0.15 5.06 43.37
N TYR A 706 -0.98 4.33 42.64
CA TYR A 706 -1.78 4.82 41.51
C TYR A 706 -3.26 4.89 41.88
N GLY A 707 -4.01 5.70 41.14
CA GLY A 707 -5.47 5.77 41.24
C GLY A 707 -5.99 6.76 42.28
N SER A 708 -7.29 6.72 42.55
CA SER A 708 -8.01 7.61 43.45
C SER A 708 -8.12 7.07 44.91
N ASN A 709 -7.60 5.89 45.16
CA ASN A 709 -7.68 5.25 46.50
C ASN A 709 -6.70 5.86 47.52
N VAL A 710 -5.90 6.81 47.11
CA VAL A 710 -5.09 7.63 48.02
C VAL A 710 -6.01 8.75 48.48
N ASP A 711 -6.29 8.81 49.75
CA ASP A 711 -7.09 9.84 50.44
C ASP A 711 -7.08 11.18 49.66
N SER A 712 -8.24 11.61 49.18
CA SER A 712 -8.54 12.82 48.40
C SER A 712 -7.35 13.77 48.20
N PHE A 713 -6.34 13.30 47.45
CA PHE A 713 -5.14 14.09 47.17
C PHE A 713 -5.56 15.35 46.37
N LYS A 714 -5.14 16.47 46.87
CA LYS A 714 -5.25 17.72 46.17
C LYS A 714 -3.93 18.04 45.50
N ASN A 715 -3.99 18.31 44.20
CA ASN A 715 -2.84 18.75 43.44
C ASN A 715 -2.38 20.15 43.86
N PHE A 716 -1.29 20.61 43.30
CA PHE A 716 -0.73 21.94 43.56
C PHE A 716 -1.78 23.08 43.50
N PHE A 717 -2.77 22.96 42.64
CA PHE A 717 -3.85 23.94 42.44
C PHE A 717 -5.08 23.71 43.35
N GLY A 718 -4.99 22.79 44.31
CA GLY A 718 -6.08 22.51 45.23
C GLY A 718 -7.21 21.65 44.64
N ASN A 719 -7.06 21.15 43.39
CA ASN A 719 -8.01 20.30 42.76
C ASN A 719 -7.79 18.82 43.15
N SER A 720 -8.88 18.04 43.28
CA SER A 720 -8.75 16.60 43.44
C SER A 720 -8.10 16.01 42.19
N ALA A 721 -7.08 15.20 42.37
CA ALA A 721 -6.31 14.62 41.31
C ALA A 721 -6.10 13.11 41.49
N THR A 722 -5.99 12.40 40.39
CA THR A 722 -5.79 10.95 40.36
C THR A 722 -4.50 10.66 39.57
N ILE A 723 -3.64 9.79 40.08
CA ILE A 723 -2.44 9.37 39.37
C ILE A 723 -2.86 8.29 38.37
N GLU A 724 -2.75 8.60 37.10
CA GLU A 724 -3.17 7.73 36.00
C GLU A 724 -2.23 6.55 35.77
N GLY A 725 -2.71 5.54 35.04
CA GLY A 725 -1.90 4.52 34.38
C GLY A 725 -1.35 3.43 35.29
N GLY A 726 -1.99 3.16 36.47
CA GLY A 726 -1.52 2.14 37.40
C GLY A 726 -1.75 0.68 36.97
N ASN A 727 -2.69 0.44 36.07
CA ASN A 727 -3.11 -0.91 35.67
C ASN A 727 -2.83 -1.19 34.20
N THR A 728 -2.49 -2.44 33.90
CA THR A 728 -2.50 -2.91 32.53
C THR A 728 -3.94 -3.04 32.06
N SER A 729 -4.23 -2.47 30.91
CA SER A 729 -5.53 -2.59 30.25
C SER A 729 -5.43 -3.60 29.11
N TYR A 730 -6.41 -4.49 29.05
CA TYR A 730 -6.55 -5.48 27.98
C TYR A 730 -7.81 -5.25 27.19
N SER A 731 -7.73 -5.45 25.88
CA SER A 731 -8.89 -5.45 25.00
C SER A 731 -8.81 -6.65 24.08
N LEU A 732 -9.96 -7.29 23.86
CA LEU A 732 -10.10 -8.41 22.94
C LEU A 732 -11.37 -8.23 22.12
N ARG A 733 -11.24 -8.38 20.80
CA ARG A 733 -12.35 -8.42 19.88
C ARG A 733 -12.15 -9.57 18.88
N CYS A 734 -13.20 -10.34 18.65
CA CYS A 734 -13.19 -11.46 17.71
C CYS A 734 -14.41 -11.34 16.78
N ASP A 735 -14.16 -11.08 15.50
CA ASP A 735 -15.19 -11.01 14.45
C ASP A 735 -15.11 -12.27 13.57
N ARG A 736 -16.20 -13.04 13.48
CA ARG A 736 -16.28 -14.28 12.71
C ARG A 736 -17.29 -14.16 11.59
N TYR A 737 -16.97 -14.75 10.45
CA TYR A 737 -17.85 -14.79 9.28
C TYR A 737 -17.88 -16.20 8.70
N VAL A 738 -19.06 -16.59 8.23
CA VAL A 738 -19.28 -17.75 7.38
C VAL A 738 -20.07 -17.30 6.16
N SER A 739 -19.61 -17.72 4.98
CA SER A 739 -20.17 -17.27 3.71
C SER A 739 -20.36 -18.43 2.75
N TYR A 740 -21.53 -18.50 2.10
CA TYR A 740 -21.81 -19.36 0.96
C TYR A 740 -22.04 -18.49 -0.25
N TYR A 741 -21.42 -18.85 -1.39
CA TYR A 741 -21.52 -18.01 -2.56
C TYR A 741 -21.52 -18.84 -3.86
N THR A 742 -22.14 -18.26 -4.88
CA THR A 742 -22.15 -18.79 -6.25
C THR A 742 -22.16 -17.63 -7.25
N ASN A 743 -21.54 -17.85 -8.40
CA ASN A 743 -21.57 -16.94 -9.53
C ASN A 743 -21.69 -17.76 -10.81
N ILE A 744 -22.59 -17.38 -11.70
CA ILE A 744 -22.87 -18.07 -12.97
C ILE A 744 -22.89 -17.02 -14.07
N GLY A 745 -22.09 -17.23 -15.12
CA GLY A 745 -22.07 -16.43 -16.33
C GLY A 745 -22.35 -17.31 -17.54
N TYR A 746 -23.14 -16.79 -18.46
CA TYR A 746 -23.44 -17.42 -19.74
C TYR A 746 -23.30 -16.41 -20.86
N VAL A 747 -22.61 -16.81 -21.93
CA VAL A 747 -22.46 -15.99 -23.13
C VAL A 747 -22.87 -16.83 -24.34
N TYR A 748 -23.72 -16.25 -25.19
CA TYR A 748 -24.17 -16.85 -26.44
C TYR A 748 -23.56 -16.11 -27.63
N ASP A 749 -22.85 -16.86 -28.48
CA ASP A 749 -22.25 -16.42 -29.77
C ASP A 749 -21.31 -15.20 -29.60
N GLY A 750 -20.78 -15.00 -28.36
CA GLY A 750 -20.00 -13.78 -28.02
C GLY A 750 -20.82 -12.49 -28.11
N LYS A 751 -22.14 -12.56 -28.36
CA LYS A 751 -23.04 -11.41 -28.55
C LYS A 751 -23.88 -11.09 -27.31
N TYR A 752 -24.51 -12.08 -26.71
CA TYR A 752 -25.42 -11.91 -25.57
C TYR A 752 -24.85 -12.54 -24.33
N GLY A 753 -24.68 -11.77 -23.27
CA GLY A 753 -24.19 -12.24 -21.99
C GLY A 753 -25.21 -12.06 -20.89
N ALA A 754 -25.31 -13.02 -19.97
CA ALA A 754 -26.09 -12.92 -18.75
C ALA A 754 -25.23 -13.40 -17.56
N SER A 755 -25.40 -12.79 -16.40
CA SER A 755 -24.74 -13.21 -15.17
C SER A 755 -25.70 -13.21 -14.00
N PHE A 756 -25.46 -14.12 -13.07
CA PHE A 756 -26.14 -14.22 -11.80
C PHE A 756 -25.13 -14.51 -10.69
N SER A 757 -25.18 -13.74 -9.61
CA SER A 757 -24.38 -13.96 -8.41
C SER A 757 -25.29 -14.00 -7.19
N ALA A 758 -25.03 -14.91 -6.26
CA ALA A 758 -25.68 -14.96 -4.97
C ALA A 758 -24.66 -15.28 -3.88
N ARG A 759 -24.81 -14.61 -2.72
CA ARG A 759 -23.98 -14.84 -1.53
C ARG A 759 -24.82 -14.65 -0.27
N GLY A 760 -24.63 -15.50 0.72
CA GLY A 760 -25.17 -15.36 2.06
C GLY A 760 -24.03 -15.25 3.06
N ASP A 761 -23.97 -14.14 3.80
CA ASP A 761 -22.99 -13.92 4.86
C ASP A 761 -23.65 -13.94 6.23
N GLY A 762 -23.10 -14.68 7.18
CA GLY A 762 -23.45 -14.69 8.59
C GLY A 762 -22.28 -14.23 9.44
N SER A 763 -22.55 -13.49 10.53
CA SER A 763 -21.53 -13.01 11.45
C SER A 763 -22.00 -13.07 12.91
N ASN A 764 -21.05 -13.16 13.85
CA ASN A 764 -21.30 -13.24 15.29
C ASN A 764 -21.68 -11.90 15.94
N PHE A 765 -21.51 -10.75 15.28
CA PHE A 765 -21.69 -9.44 15.88
C PHE A 765 -22.95 -8.69 15.42
N VAL A 766 -23.73 -9.24 14.48
CA VAL A 766 -24.92 -8.54 13.94
C VAL A 766 -26.14 -8.79 14.82
N SER A 767 -26.60 -10.03 14.93
CA SER A 767 -27.77 -10.39 15.75
C SER A 767 -27.74 -11.85 16.13
N ASP A 768 -28.35 -12.20 17.26
CA ASP A 768 -28.60 -13.59 17.66
C ASP A 768 -29.79 -14.21 16.94
N ASP A 769 -30.71 -13.36 16.43
CA ASP A 769 -31.80 -13.81 15.59
C ASP A 769 -31.30 -14.32 14.24
N PRO A 770 -31.51 -15.62 13.88
CA PRO A 770 -31.07 -16.17 12.61
C PRO A 770 -31.60 -15.41 11.38
N SER A 771 -32.81 -14.83 11.47
CA SER A 771 -33.41 -14.07 10.36
C SER A 771 -32.72 -12.75 10.08
N LEU A 772 -32.05 -12.17 11.07
CA LEU A 772 -31.30 -10.91 10.97
C LEU A 772 -29.79 -11.12 10.83
N ARG A 773 -29.29 -12.27 11.32
CA ARG A 773 -27.86 -12.62 11.28
C ARG A 773 -27.33 -12.82 9.87
N TRP A 774 -28.17 -13.39 8.98
CA TRP A 774 -27.79 -13.68 7.61
C TRP A 774 -28.16 -12.53 6.67
N SER A 775 -27.23 -12.15 5.81
CA SER A 775 -27.44 -11.15 4.76
C SER A 775 -27.42 -11.85 3.38
N PRO A 776 -28.59 -12.17 2.82
CA PRO A 776 -28.67 -12.63 1.44
C PRO A 776 -28.43 -11.46 0.48
N MET A 777 -27.44 -11.61 -0.37
CA MET A 777 -27.05 -10.66 -1.41
C MET A 777 -27.11 -11.36 -2.76
N TRP A 778 -27.48 -10.64 -3.78
CA TRP A 778 -27.53 -11.18 -5.12
C TRP A 778 -27.40 -10.09 -6.18
N SER A 779 -27.01 -10.47 -7.37
CA SER A 779 -26.99 -9.58 -8.52
C SER A 779 -27.31 -10.30 -9.81
N VAL A 780 -27.87 -9.58 -10.74
CA VAL A 780 -28.07 -9.99 -12.12
C VAL A 780 -27.42 -8.98 -13.06
N GLY A 781 -26.88 -9.45 -14.16
CA GLY A 781 -26.31 -8.62 -15.20
C GLY A 781 -26.68 -9.13 -16.58
N ALA A 782 -26.90 -8.22 -17.51
CA ALA A 782 -27.10 -8.49 -18.91
C ALA A 782 -26.12 -7.65 -19.75
N LYS A 783 -25.70 -8.20 -20.86
CA LYS A 783 -24.76 -7.59 -21.79
C LYS A 783 -25.14 -7.90 -23.22
N TRP A 784 -25.02 -6.89 -24.08
CA TRP A 784 -25.22 -7.03 -25.50
C TRP A 784 -24.05 -6.42 -26.27
N ASN A 785 -23.26 -7.26 -26.91
CA ASN A 785 -22.19 -6.84 -27.79
C ASN A 785 -22.75 -6.48 -29.16
N ILE A 786 -23.20 -5.23 -29.30
CA ILE A 786 -23.82 -4.69 -30.50
C ILE A 786 -22.83 -4.71 -31.67
N GLY A 787 -21.54 -4.48 -31.42
CA GLY A 787 -20.48 -4.49 -32.42
C GLY A 787 -20.31 -5.81 -33.17
N LYS A 788 -20.82 -6.95 -32.63
CA LYS A 788 -20.81 -8.27 -33.30
C LYS A 788 -22.08 -8.57 -34.08
N GLU A 789 -23.04 -7.65 -34.14
CA GLU A 789 -24.29 -7.85 -34.91
C GLU A 789 -24.08 -7.59 -36.38
N GLU A 790 -24.77 -8.32 -37.25
CA GLU A 790 -24.63 -8.23 -38.70
C GLU A 790 -24.92 -6.81 -39.23
N PHE A 791 -25.83 -6.05 -38.60
CA PHE A 791 -26.18 -4.69 -39.00
C PHE A 791 -25.15 -3.62 -38.63
N ILE A 792 -24.16 -3.94 -37.77
CA ILE A 792 -23.06 -3.03 -37.38
C ILE A 792 -21.71 -3.49 -37.93
N LYS A 793 -21.56 -4.80 -38.19
CA LYS A 793 -20.30 -5.44 -38.57
C LYS A 793 -19.58 -4.78 -39.77
N ASP A 794 -20.35 -4.20 -40.71
CA ASP A 794 -19.81 -3.54 -41.91
C ASP A 794 -19.53 -2.04 -41.69
N ILE A 795 -19.63 -1.55 -40.45
CA ILE A 795 -19.35 -0.14 -40.11
C ILE A 795 -17.91 -0.02 -39.64
N ASP A 796 -17.00 0.32 -40.54
CA ASP A 796 -15.54 0.32 -40.32
C ASP A 796 -15.03 1.18 -39.17
N TRP A 797 -15.80 2.20 -38.75
CA TRP A 797 -15.38 3.09 -37.67
C TRP A 797 -15.81 2.65 -36.28
N ILE A 798 -16.61 1.57 -36.16
CA ILE A 798 -17.03 0.95 -34.90
C ILE A 798 -16.24 -0.34 -34.70
N ASN A 799 -15.22 -0.32 -33.86
CA ASN A 799 -14.44 -1.52 -33.54
C ASN A 799 -15.09 -2.36 -32.46
N TYR A 800 -15.69 -1.69 -31.46
CA TYR A 800 -16.36 -2.35 -30.35
C TYR A 800 -17.49 -1.46 -29.82
N LEU A 801 -18.66 -2.03 -29.62
CA LEU A 801 -19.81 -1.35 -29.01
C LEU A 801 -20.58 -2.34 -28.15
N ASN A 802 -20.66 -2.08 -26.85
CA ASN A 802 -21.26 -2.99 -25.88
C ASN A 802 -22.19 -2.22 -24.94
N LEU A 803 -23.40 -2.71 -24.79
CA LEU A 803 -24.37 -2.23 -23.80
C LEU A 803 -24.43 -3.23 -22.65
N ARG A 804 -24.41 -2.74 -21.42
CA ARG A 804 -24.52 -3.54 -20.19
C ARG A 804 -25.51 -2.92 -19.22
N ALA A 805 -26.22 -3.78 -18.52
CA ALA A 805 -27.12 -3.38 -17.43
C ALA A 805 -26.98 -4.36 -16.27
N THR A 806 -26.87 -3.83 -15.06
CA THR A 806 -26.76 -4.64 -13.84
C THR A 806 -27.70 -4.11 -12.77
N TYR A 807 -28.22 -5.05 -11.97
CA TYR A 807 -28.97 -4.75 -10.77
C TYR A 807 -28.60 -5.73 -9.67
N GLY A 808 -28.47 -5.24 -8.43
CA GLY A 808 -28.16 -6.14 -7.31
C GLY A 808 -28.15 -5.46 -5.95
N ILE A 809 -27.88 -6.27 -4.94
CA ILE A 809 -27.87 -5.88 -3.53
C ILE A 809 -26.51 -6.26 -2.94
N ASN A 810 -25.84 -5.29 -2.35
CA ASN A 810 -24.62 -5.47 -1.55
C ASN A 810 -24.91 -5.12 -0.10
N GLY A 811 -24.12 -5.66 0.83
CA GLY A 811 -24.25 -5.42 2.26
C GLY A 811 -23.10 -4.59 2.84
N ASN A 812 -23.35 -3.98 4.02
CA ASN A 812 -22.33 -3.42 4.89
C ASN A 812 -22.71 -3.70 6.35
N ALA A 813 -21.75 -3.70 7.25
CA ALA A 813 -21.94 -3.99 8.66
C ALA A 813 -21.31 -2.91 9.54
N GLU A 814 -22.11 -2.37 10.44
CA GLU A 814 -21.64 -1.47 11.50
C GLU A 814 -21.13 -2.30 12.68
N LYS A 815 -19.92 -1.99 13.13
CA LYS A 815 -19.24 -2.75 14.18
C LYS A 815 -19.17 -2.04 15.54
N SER A 816 -19.60 -0.78 15.61
CA SER A 816 -19.60 -0.01 16.87
C SER A 816 -20.90 -0.16 17.67
N THR A 817 -21.89 -0.90 17.13
CA THR A 817 -23.19 -1.17 17.77
C THR A 817 -23.31 -2.66 18.05
N SER A 818 -23.83 -3.01 19.23
CA SER A 818 -24.04 -4.39 19.66
C SER A 818 -25.54 -4.74 19.64
N PRO A 819 -25.94 -5.97 19.30
CA PRO A 819 -27.31 -6.44 19.54
C PRO A 819 -27.62 -6.57 21.04
N LEU A 820 -26.57 -6.76 21.86
CA LEU A 820 -26.68 -6.93 23.32
C LEU A 820 -26.37 -5.63 24.05
N THR A 821 -27.01 -5.43 25.21
CA THR A 821 -26.67 -4.34 26.10
C THR A 821 -25.29 -4.53 26.68
N LEU A 822 -24.44 -3.52 26.56
CA LEU A 822 -23.09 -3.53 27.09
C LEU A 822 -23.04 -2.85 28.44
N VAL A 823 -22.43 -3.51 29.41
CA VAL A 823 -22.33 -3.02 30.79
C VAL A 823 -20.84 -2.80 31.10
N SER A 824 -20.51 -1.62 31.60
CA SER A 824 -19.21 -1.34 32.18
C SER A 824 -19.28 -1.64 33.67
N VAL A 825 -18.46 -2.57 34.14
CA VAL A 825 -18.37 -2.95 35.54
C VAL A 825 -17.23 -2.17 36.18
N GLY A 826 -17.54 -1.50 37.30
CA GLY A 826 -16.52 -0.76 38.06
C GLY A 826 -15.45 -1.68 38.61
N SER A 827 -14.23 -1.18 38.73
CA SER A 827 -13.09 -1.92 39.30
C SER A 827 -13.00 -1.81 40.83
N SER A 828 -13.79 -0.90 41.43
CA SER A 828 -13.80 -0.64 42.87
C SER A 828 -15.22 -0.71 43.43
N VAL A 829 -15.29 -0.95 44.75
CA VAL A 829 -16.54 -0.92 45.48
C VAL A 829 -17.08 0.51 45.51
N ASN A 830 -18.32 0.70 45.13
CA ASN A 830 -19.01 1.98 45.24
C ASN A 830 -19.24 2.33 46.70
N SER A 831 -18.81 3.53 47.12
CA SER A 831 -18.87 3.94 48.57
C SER A 831 -20.31 4.05 49.09
N THR A 832 -21.30 4.27 48.24
CA THR A 832 -22.70 4.39 48.65
C THR A 832 -23.40 3.04 48.76
N THR A 833 -23.09 2.10 47.83
CA THR A 833 -23.80 0.82 47.77
C THR A 833 -23.02 -0.30 48.47
N GLY A 834 -21.73 -0.12 48.79
CA GLY A 834 -20.87 -1.13 49.36
C GLY A 834 -20.56 -2.33 48.44
N THR A 835 -20.91 -2.23 47.17
CA THR A 835 -20.73 -3.28 46.16
C THR A 835 -20.10 -2.75 44.87
N ILE A 836 -19.57 -3.63 44.06
CA ILE A 836 -19.15 -3.28 42.70
C ILE A 836 -20.41 -3.01 41.87
N THR A 837 -20.49 -1.82 41.27
CA THR A 837 -21.61 -1.41 40.46
C THR A 837 -21.30 -1.49 38.97
N GLY A 838 -22.30 -1.83 38.16
CA GLY A 838 -22.21 -1.79 36.70
C GLY A 838 -23.09 -0.69 36.15
N ASN A 839 -22.56 0.04 35.18
CA ASN A 839 -23.30 1.05 34.44
C ASN A 839 -23.51 0.55 33.00
N ILE A 840 -24.70 0.78 32.44
CA ILE A 840 -24.97 0.51 31.04
C ILE A 840 -24.12 1.49 30.22
N SER A 841 -23.15 0.96 29.48
CA SER A 841 -22.29 1.75 28.59
C SER A 841 -22.93 1.95 27.21
N SER A 842 -23.75 0.99 26.77
CA SER A 842 -24.52 1.08 25.52
C SER A 842 -25.74 0.16 25.61
N PHE A 843 -26.90 0.67 25.24
CA PHE A 843 -28.08 -0.16 25.07
C PHE A 843 -27.95 -1.02 23.81
N GLY A 844 -28.32 -2.29 23.91
CA GLY A 844 -28.34 -3.19 22.76
C GLY A 844 -29.40 -2.79 21.73
N ASN A 845 -29.11 -3.13 20.48
CA ASN A 845 -30.12 -3.08 19.42
C ASN A 845 -30.50 -4.50 18.99
N PRO A 846 -31.50 -5.15 19.58
CA PRO A 846 -31.91 -6.52 19.21
C PRO A 846 -32.34 -6.67 17.76
N SER A 847 -32.74 -5.58 17.11
CA SER A 847 -33.12 -5.53 15.70
C SER A 847 -31.98 -5.16 14.77
N LEU A 848 -30.72 -5.16 15.27
CA LEU A 848 -29.54 -4.88 14.50
C LEU A 848 -29.43 -5.84 13.31
N ARG A 849 -29.29 -5.28 12.12
CA ARG A 849 -29.19 -6.02 10.87
C ARG A 849 -28.22 -5.35 9.91
N TRP A 850 -27.88 -6.08 8.87
CA TRP A 850 -27.01 -5.60 7.82
C TRP A 850 -27.62 -4.40 7.09
N GLU A 851 -26.80 -3.39 6.81
CA GLU A 851 -27.14 -2.34 5.85
C GLU A 851 -27.18 -2.93 4.45
N LYS A 852 -28.12 -2.51 3.60
CA LYS A 852 -28.32 -3.02 2.25
C LYS A 852 -28.26 -1.90 1.22
N THR A 853 -27.37 -2.06 0.23
CA THR A 853 -27.24 -1.10 -0.87
C THR A 853 -27.75 -1.73 -2.16
N TYR A 854 -28.84 -1.19 -2.68
CA TYR A 854 -29.44 -1.52 -3.96
C TYR A 854 -28.75 -0.71 -5.05
N THR A 855 -28.13 -1.37 -6.02
CA THR A 855 -27.38 -0.72 -7.08
C THR A 855 -27.95 -1.09 -8.43
N THR A 856 -28.30 -0.07 -9.25
CA THR A 856 -28.59 -0.20 -10.67
C THR A 856 -27.46 0.48 -11.43
N ASN A 857 -26.91 -0.17 -12.45
CA ASN A 857 -25.91 0.41 -13.33
C ASN A 857 -26.27 0.10 -14.80
N ILE A 858 -26.19 1.10 -15.66
CA ILE A 858 -26.33 0.97 -17.11
C ILE A 858 -25.10 1.59 -17.74
N GLY A 859 -24.42 0.85 -18.61
CA GLY A 859 -23.16 1.32 -19.19
C GLY A 859 -23.05 0.99 -20.66
N VAL A 860 -22.32 1.83 -21.36
CA VAL A 860 -21.92 1.65 -22.76
C VAL A 860 -20.41 1.70 -22.84
N ASP A 861 -19.81 0.64 -23.36
CA ASP A 861 -18.38 0.61 -23.65
C ASP A 861 -18.21 0.66 -25.17
N PHE A 862 -17.31 1.51 -25.64
CA PHE A 862 -17.09 1.70 -27.08
C PHE A 862 -15.61 1.82 -27.42
N ASP A 863 -15.28 1.41 -28.66
CA ASP A 863 -14.00 1.62 -29.30
C ASP A 863 -14.25 1.99 -30.77
N LEU A 864 -13.80 3.16 -31.15
CA LEU A 864 -14.15 3.80 -32.38
C LEU A 864 -12.89 4.22 -33.17
N PHE A 865 -13.06 4.37 -34.49
CA PHE A 865 -12.05 4.91 -35.41
C PHE A 865 -10.72 4.15 -35.35
N ARG A 866 -10.78 2.80 -35.35
CA ARG A 866 -9.60 1.91 -35.24
C ARG A 866 -8.82 2.18 -33.98
N SER A 867 -9.52 2.20 -32.82
CA SER A 867 -8.98 2.43 -31.50
C SER A 867 -8.33 3.81 -31.28
N LYS A 868 -8.62 4.78 -32.14
CA LYS A 868 -8.21 6.18 -31.90
C LYS A 868 -9.01 6.82 -30.77
N LEU A 869 -10.25 6.41 -30.56
CA LEU A 869 -11.11 6.86 -29.49
C LEU A 869 -11.81 5.67 -28.84
N SER A 870 -11.49 5.40 -27.59
CA SER A 870 -12.20 4.41 -26.77
C SER A 870 -12.74 5.04 -25.50
N GLY A 871 -13.78 4.45 -24.93
CA GLY A 871 -14.34 4.99 -23.70
C GLY A 871 -15.42 4.13 -23.09
N LYS A 872 -15.88 4.60 -21.94
CA LYS A 872 -16.98 4.03 -21.16
C LYS A 872 -17.89 5.16 -20.70
N LEU A 873 -19.18 4.93 -20.75
CA LEU A 873 -20.20 5.81 -20.18
C LEU A 873 -21.05 4.97 -19.23
N ASP A 874 -21.05 5.29 -17.95
CA ASP A 874 -21.84 4.62 -16.92
C ASP A 874 -22.83 5.56 -16.26
N PHE A 875 -24.06 5.13 -16.13
CA PHE A 875 -25.07 5.73 -15.27
C PHE A 875 -25.34 4.79 -14.09
N TYR A 876 -25.26 5.31 -12.86
CA TYR A 876 -25.52 4.52 -11.68
C TYR A 876 -26.54 5.18 -10.75
N ASN A 877 -27.29 4.33 -10.05
CA ASN A 877 -28.21 4.70 -8.97
C ASN A 877 -28.01 3.70 -7.80
N ARG A 878 -27.54 4.21 -6.66
CA ARG A 878 -27.26 3.42 -5.46
C ARG A 878 -28.15 3.93 -4.33
N LYS A 879 -29.02 3.07 -3.82
CA LYS A 879 -29.89 3.36 -2.68
C LYS A 879 -29.54 2.44 -1.52
N SER A 880 -28.90 2.98 -0.47
CA SER A 880 -28.63 2.28 0.78
C SER A 880 -29.84 2.40 1.70
N LYS A 881 -30.30 1.27 2.21
CA LYS A 881 -31.39 1.14 3.17
C LYS A 881 -30.91 0.45 4.44
N ASP A 882 -31.70 0.55 5.49
CA ASP A 882 -31.35 -0.01 6.81
C ASP A 882 -29.99 0.53 7.31
N VAL A 883 -29.61 1.74 6.88
CA VAL A 883 -28.39 2.40 7.33
C VAL A 883 -28.51 2.75 8.80
N ILE A 884 -27.45 2.47 9.56
CA ILE A 884 -27.40 2.81 10.99
C ILE A 884 -27.38 4.33 11.14
N GLY A 885 -28.37 4.85 11.84
CA GLY A 885 -28.52 6.26 12.21
C GLY A 885 -28.69 6.41 13.71
N GLN A 886 -28.33 7.57 14.24
CA GLN A 886 -28.51 7.92 15.63
C GLN A 886 -29.91 8.53 15.82
N VAL A 887 -30.67 8.01 16.78
CA VAL A 887 -32.03 8.45 17.12
C VAL A 887 -32.01 9.02 18.52
N THR A 888 -32.67 10.17 18.71
CA THR A 888 -32.92 10.72 20.04
C THR A 888 -34.02 9.92 20.73
N ILE A 889 -33.73 9.45 21.93
CA ILE A 889 -34.67 8.72 22.77
C ILE A 889 -34.89 9.48 24.09
N PRO A 890 -36.03 9.26 24.79
CA PRO A 890 -36.29 9.89 26.08
C PRO A 890 -35.18 9.59 27.09
N SER A 891 -34.65 10.62 27.74
CA SER A 891 -33.58 10.51 28.73
C SER A 891 -33.88 9.66 29.95
N VAL A 892 -35.17 9.34 30.19
CA VAL A 892 -35.60 8.43 31.25
C VAL A 892 -35.02 6.99 31.10
N TYR A 893 -34.55 6.63 29.90
CA TYR A 893 -33.86 5.37 29.66
C TYR A 893 -32.35 5.41 30.03
N GLY A 894 -31.85 6.53 30.55
CA GLY A 894 -30.44 6.67 30.97
C GLY A 894 -29.49 7.12 29.86
N THR A 895 -29.97 7.30 28.63
CA THR A 895 -29.25 7.89 27.53
C THR A 895 -30.18 8.73 26.67
N SER A 896 -29.66 9.76 26.02
CA SER A 896 -30.43 10.61 25.11
C SER A 896 -30.43 10.14 23.66
N THR A 897 -29.62 9.18 23.32
CA THR A 897 -29.44 8.72 21.93
C THR A 897 -29.15 7.24 21.84
N GLN A 898 -29.64 6.59 20.78
CA GLN A 898 -29.32 5.20 20.46
C GLN A 898 -29.22 4.99 18.95
N LYS A 899 -28.42 4.00 18.51
CA LYS A 899 -28.23 3.66 17.10
C LYS A 899 -29.22 2.59 16.65
N PHE A 900 -29.92 2.86 15.55
CA PHE A 900 -30.86 1.93 14.90
C PHE A 900 -30.66 1.90 13.39
N ASN A 901 -31.15 0.83 12.73
CA ASN A 901 -31.22 0.73 11.28
C ASN A 901 -32.44 1.53 10.74
N ASN A 902 -32.32 2.85 10.65
CA ASN A 902 -33.44 3.75 10.35
C ASN A 902 -33.15 4.80 9.26
N ALA A 903 -31.95 4.85 8.71
CA ALA A 903 -31.58 5.86 7.71
C ALA A 903 -31.54 5.28 6.29
N GLU A 904 -31.64 6.15 5.30
CA GLU A 904 -31.45 5.86 3.89
C GLU A 904 -30.48 6.86 3.27
N ILE A 905 -29.62 6.38 2.34
CA ILE A 905 -28.69 7.22 1.58
C ILE A 905 -28.90 6.95 0.09
N LEU A 906 -28.92 7.99 -0.71
CA LEU A 906 -29.07 7.91 -2.16
C LEU A 906 -27.87 8.57 -2.85
N ASN A 907 -27.18 7.80 -3.70
CA ASN A 907 -26.10 8.28 -4.56
C ASN A 907 -26.49 8.02 -6.03
N ARG A 908 -26.38 9.04 -6.88
CA ARG A 908 -26.61 8.95 -8.31
C ARG A 908 -25.48 9.66 -9.07
N GLY A 909 -25.10 9.14 -10.21
CA GLY A 909 -24.08 9.80 -11.00
C GLY A 909 -23.97 9.24 -12.40
N VAL A 910 -23.19 10.00 -13.18
CA VAL A 910 -22.75 9.63 -14.52
C VAL A 910 -21.22 9.65 -14.52
N GLU A 911 -20.61 8.62 -15.03
CA GLU A 911 -19.17 8.50 -15.21
C GLU A 911 -18.87 8.43 -16.70
N LEU A 912 -17.92 9.23 -17.16
CA LEU A 912 -17.40 9.20 -18.52
C LEU A 912 -15.90 9.00 -18.45
N GLU A 913 -15.41 7.97 -19.12
CA GLU A 913 -14.00 7.72 -19.35
C GLU A 913 -13.76 7.76 -20.85
N LEU A 914 -12.80 8.56 -21.29
CA LEU A 914 -12.40 8.67 -22.68
C LEU A 914 -10.89 8.45 -22.78
N THR A 915 -10.48 7.61 -23.71
CA THR A 915 -9.07 7.41 -24.05
C THR A 915 -8.90 7.76 -25.53
N GLY A 916 -8.07 8.75 -25.80
CA GLY A 916 -7.66 9.13 -27.13
C GLY A 916 -6.25 8.69 -27.43
N ASN A 917 -6.04 7.93 -28.50
CA ASN A 917 -4.73 7.56 -29.02
C ASN A 917 -4.48 8.35 -30.30
N PHE A 918 -3.77 9.47 -30.20
CA PHE A 918 -3.44 10.32 -31.34
C PHE A 918 -1.94 10.28 -31.57
N HIS A 919 -1.55 9.97 -32.79
CA HIS A 919 -0.18 10.08 -33.23
C HIS A 919 -0.06 11.35 -34.09
N ILE A 920 0.87 12.22 -33.73
CA ILE A 920 1.18 13.42 -34.52
C ILE A 920 2.48 13.13 -35.28
N PRO A 921 2.42 12.80 -36.57
CA PRO A 921 3.59 12.33 -37.31
C PRO A 921 4.71 13.36 -37.39
N SER A 922 4.37 14.67 -37.38
CA SER A 922 5.34 15.76 -37.52
C SER A 922 6.27 15.94 -36.32
N VAL A 923 5.94 15.33 -35.15
CA VAL A 923 6.68 15.53 -33.89
C VAL A 923 6.96 14.19 -33.20
N ASP A 924 6.56 13.06 -33.78
CA ASP A 924 6.60 11.70 -33.19
C ASP A 924 6.02 11.67 -31.76
N LEU A 925 4.92 12.39 -31.55
CA LEU A 925 4.26 12.53 -30.26
C LEU A 925 2.99 11.69 -30.22
N GLY A 926 3.02 10.61 -29.45
CA GLY A 926 1.83 9.86 -29.08
C GLY A 926 1.18 10.50 -27.84
N ILE A 927 -0.05 11.02 -27.98
CA ILE A 927 -0.84 11.54 -26.87
C ILE A 927 -1.89 10.50 -26.51
N ARG A 928 -1.77 9.94 -25.30
CA ARG A 928 -2.84 9.18 -24.66
C ARG A 928 -3.39 10.04 -23.52
N SER A 929 -4.64 10.47 -23.64
CA SER A 929 -5.36 11.17 -22.59
C SER A 929 -6.54 10.32 -22.12
N THR A 930 -6.64 10.12 -20.81
CA THR A 930 -7.76 9.41 -20.19
C THR A 930 -8.49 10.36 -19.26
#